data_be43257abd45811c3418df2b72e284f2
#
_entry.id   be43257abd45811c3418df2b72e284f2
#
_cell.length_a   1.000
_cell.length_b   1.000
_cell.length_c   1.000
_cell.angle_alpha   90.00
_cell.angle_beta   90.00
_cell.angle_gamma   90.00
#
_symmetry.space_group_name_H-M   'P 1'
#
loop_
_entity.id
_entity.type
_entity.pdbx_description
1 polymer ?
#
loop_
_entity_poly.entity_id
_entity_poly.type
_entity_poly.pdbx_seq_one_letter_code
_entity_poly.pdbx_strand_id
1 'polypeptide(L)'
;MFTAAILSLLNSSICLNTSGPCLFLMVCLRYENQHYSCMGRNLSYIPASIPSSVHTLDFSFNVLKHLQKTVFPVLPFLQVLDLSRCHIEHIENDSFYNVRNLTSLILTGNPVTHFGLECFNVLHNLQRLVLVDVGLTSLQLHINNLTRLQELKVGTNNIQSMTLPSFMSTFTRFSLLDLHANNISIIKSDHTAVLREIGRNMTLILCRNTLLHIEPGAFKDIYLKELDIRSAFVSVAAQKVGLKALNGLILKRLILGKYRGTYRFDLLDNEFLDGLCCFYFQEIYYYIIERPMEQFPIFRCMINATNITVKNGVFSEMDHVHFHKIKELYLISNRLDTLPGKILSHLYTLEKLVITNSGAVRAETFIDMPKLQYLDLSSNRLTLTPCCTALLSGTPQIKYLNLSLNSEIGLRIEAFDGLDSLEILDFHHTRVLDLGHLSLLYILKNLRYLDVSYSSITFDNVQCFYGLISLNVLKIAGNNFQSDVARYVFKNLTCLEYLDMSYCHLAELHPSSFKDLRSLHMLILSGNKLMTVDFLTFSNLEKLTSLYVNKNSIISISLDVLQKLPTNLSVFDLSSNPIECSCAHTDFILWIIEHRGILEQPQNILCKTFSASSDFPATDFDIDSCVYNTRLTVILLICCVTAVTVLSVVAYRFQFYLKYCCILLKGYKSPKQQECSYDAFVIFSSYDEMWIMNELVENLENGVPPVHLCLHMRDFEAGKSIASNIIDEGIMGSQKVIVVVSQHFIDSAWCRFEFELAQSWFVMERNANIIIIILEDVEERKTKKVFGLHKHLKKNTYLKWSRDPLSNLRFWIRLRKAATK
;
A
#
# COMPACT_ATOMS: atom_id res chain seq x y z
N MET A 1 13.48 -11.14 -12.39
CA MET A 1 13.50 -10.91 -13.85
C MET A 1 12.11 -10.81 -14.51
N PHE A 2 11.03 -11.30 -13.94
CA PHE A 2 9.68 -11.21 -14.55
C PHE A 2 8.90 -9.92 -14.24
N THR A 3 9.24 -9.18 -13.21
CA THR A 3 8.56 -7.92 -12.83
C THR A 3 9.02 -6.70 -13.63
N ALA A 4 10.23 -6.73 -14.22
CA ALA A 4 10.74 -5.62 -15.05
C ALA A 4 10.14 -5.61 -16.46
N ALA A 5 9.66 -6.75 -16.97
CA ALA A 5 9.08 -6.86 -18.31
C ALA A 5 7.64 -6.34 -18.40
N ILE A 6 6.90 -6.31 -17.31
CA ILE A 6 5.50 -5.83 -17.30
C ILE A 6 5.42 -4.29 -17.20
N LEU A 7 6.40 -3.64 -16.58
CA LEU A 7 6.46 -2.18 -16.49
C LEU A 7 6.89 -1.49 -17.81
N SER A 8 7.56 -2.21 -18.72
CA SER A 8 7.94 -1.65 -20.03
C SER A 8 6.82 -1.61 -21.06
N LEU A 9 5.75 -2.38 -20.86
CA LEU A 9 4.60 -2.46 -21.81
C LEU A 9 3.48 -1.45 -21.47
N LEU A 10 3.50 -0.80 -20.32
CA LEU A 10 2.46 0.15 -19.90
C LEU A 10 2.77 1.62 -20.22
N ASN A 11 3.97 1.96 -20.71
CA ASN A 11 4.38 3.36 -20.94
C ASN A 11 4.45 3.79 -22.42
N SER A 12 3.89 3.03 -23.35
CA SER A 12 3.97 3.39 -24.80
C SER A 12 2.66 3.89 -25.44
N SER A 13 1.65 4.20 -24.69
CA SER A 13 0.42 4.75 -25.30
C SER A 13 -0.32 5.63 -24.31
N ILE A 14 -0.14 6.93 -24.38
CA ILE A 14 -1.16 7.98 -24.21
C ILE A 14 -0.46 9.33 -24.48
N CYS A 15 -0.51 9.76 -25.75
CA CYS A 15 -0.48 11.16 -26.12
C CYS A 15 -1.79 11.44 -26.84
N LEU A 16 -2.77 11.98 -26.13
CA LEU A 16 -3.94 12.61 -26.72
C LEU A 16 -4.07 14.03 -26.17
N ASN A 17 -3.91 14.99 -27.10
CA ASN A 17 -4.26 16.39 -27.08
C ASN A 17 -4.92 16.95 -25.80
N THR A 18 -4.19 17.75 -25.05
CA THR A 18 -4.72 18.99 -24.44
C THR A 18 -3.54 19.92 -24.16
N SER A 19 -3.66 21.19 -24.53
CA SER A 19 -2.73 22.29 -24.33
C SER A 19 -2.53 22.61 -22.84
N GLY A 20 -1.49 21.99 -22.22
CA GLY A 20 -0.96 22.30 -20.89
C GLY A 20 0.56 22.10 -20.91
N PRO A 21 1.34 22.73 -19.99
CA PRO A 21 2.80 22.60 -20.01
C PRO A 21 3.19 21.13 -19.87
N CYS A 22 3.97 20.62 -20.86
CA CYS A 22 4.53 19.28 -20.85
C CYS A 22 5.23 19.02 -19.52
N LEU A 23 4.70 18.13 -18.68
CA LEU A 23 5.47 17.47 -17.64
C LEU A 23 6.66 16.80 -18.33
N PHE A 24 7.87 17.29 -18.08
CA PHE A 24 9.11 16.61 -18.43
C PHE A 24 9.07 15.24 -17.77
N LEU A 25 8.77 14.19 -18.54
CA LEU A 25 8.97 12.80 -18.15
C LEU A 25 10.43 12.69 -17.72
N MET A 26 10.66 12.40 -16.44
CA MET A 26 12.01 12.16 -15.93
C MET A 26 12.58 10.97 -16.71
N VAL A 27 13.55 11.23 -17.58
CA VAL A 27 14.20 10.26 -18.46
C VAL A 27 14.92 9.18 -17.62
N CYS A 28 15.36 9.53 -16.41
CA CYS A 28 16.03 8.66 -15.45
C CYS A 28 15.30 8.67 -14.12
N LEU A 29 15.15 7.50 -13.49
CA LEU A 29 14.52 7.35 -12.18
C LEU A 29 15.54 7.65 -11.07
N ARG A 30 15.12 8.41 -10.07
CA ARG A 30 15.88 8.65 -8.85
C ARG A 30 15.38 7.64 -7.79
N TYR A 31 16.27 6.78 -7.29
CA TYR A 31 15.90 5.79 -6.26
C TYR A 31 16.16 6.28 -4.83
N GLU A 32 17.27 6.98 -4.62
CA GLU A 32 17.67 7.59 -3.36
C GLU A 32 18.35 8.94 -3.65
N ASN A 33 18.69 9.70 -2.63
CA ASN A 33 19.13 11.09 -2.81
C ASN A 33 20.27 11.30 -3.81
N GLN A 34 21.03 10.24 -4.19
CA GLN A 34 22.21 10.34 -5.07
C GLN A 34 22.35 9.19 -6.08
N HIS A 35 21.36 8.28 -6.18
CA HIS A 35 21.33 7.16 -7.09
C HIS A 35 20.34 7.41 -8.22
N TYR A 36 20.83 7.33 -9.46
CA TYR A 36 20.04 7.51 -10.68
C TYR A 36 20.11 6.28 -11.58
N SER A 37 18.99 5.80 -12.07
CA SER A 37 18.93 4.75 -13.08
C SER A 37 18.20 5.23 -14.34
N CYS A 38 18.91 5.11 -15.45
CA CYS A 38 18.41 5.33 -16.80
C CYS A 38 18.34 4.01 -17.59
N MET A 39 18.37 2.87 -16.89
CA MET A 39 18.44 1.51 -17.44
C MET A 39 17.35 1.26 -18.50
N GLY A 40 17.75 0.75 -19.68
CA GLY A 40 16.83 0.26 -20.70
C GLY A 40 15.91 1.32 -21.33
N ARG A 41 16.34 2.59 -21.35
CA ARG A 41 15.55 3.72 -21.90
C ARG A 41 15.80 3.99 -23.37
N ASN A 42 16.62 3.16 -24.04
CA ASN A 42 17.02 3.31 -25.42
C ASN A 42 17.66 4.68 -25.73
N LEU A 43 18.46 5.17 -24.78
CA LEU A 43 19.14 6.46 -24.87
C LEU A 43 20.45 6.32 -25.67
N SER A 44 20.73 7.28 -26.52
CA SER A 44 21.99 7.39 -27.26
C SER A 44 22.96 8.45 -26.71
N TYR A 45 22.58 9.10 -25.59
CA TYR A 45 23.38 10.09 -24.91
C TYR A 45 23.01 10.12 -23.42
N ILE A 46 23.92 10.59 -22.58
CA ILE A 46 23.67 10.76 -21.14
C ILE A 46 22.96 12.11 -20.94
N PRO A 47 21.76 12.11 -20.35
CA PRO A 47 20.97 13.32 -20.18
C PRO A 47 21.68 14.38 -19.34
N ALA A 48 21.74 15.62 -19.83
CA ALA A 48 22.31 16.74 -19.08
C ALA A 48 21.49 17.12 -17.83
N SER A 49 20.28 16.57 -17.69
CA SER A 49 19.42 16.76 -16.51
C SER A 49 19.87 15.96 -15.28
N ILE A 50 20.86 15.06 -15.41
CA ILE A 50 21.45 14.36 -14.27
C ILE A 50 22.20 15.38 -13.42
N PRO A 51 21.88 15.52 -12.13
CA PRO A 51 22.51 16.50 -11.26
C PRO A 51 24.00 16.18 -11.03
N SER A 52 24.83 17.21 -10.95
CA SER A 52 26.27 17.02 -10.69
C SER A 52 26.59 16.35 -9.35
N SER A 53 25.64 16.31 -8.42
CA SER A 53 25.75 15.65 -7.11
C SER A 53 25.52 14.13 -7.14
N VAL A 54 25.27 13.52 -8.32
CA VAL A 54 25.06 12.09 -8.47
C VAL A 54 26.30 11.30 -8.03
N HIS A 55 26.08 10.20 -7.27
CA HIS A 55 27.14 9.29 -6.83
C HIS A 55 27.11 7.95 -7.59
N THR A 56 25.92 7.49 -7.96
CA THR A 56 25.76 6.25 -8.71
C THR A 56 24.86 6.49 -9.92
N LEU A 57 25.34 6.08 -11.09
CA LEU A 57 24.60 6.13 -12.34
C LEU A 57 24.56 4.76 -12.98
N ASP A 58 23.37 4.17 -13.06
CA ASP A 58 23.08 3.00 -13.88
C ASP A 58 22.54 3.47 -15.23
N PHE A 59 23.34 3.31 -16.26
CA PHE A 59 22.99 3.62 -17.64
C PHE A 59 22.94 2.35 -18.53
N SER A 60 22.89 1.18 -17.92
CA SER A 60 22.90 -0.12 -18.61
C SER A 60 21.73 -0.27 -19.60
N PHE A 61 21.92 -1.13 -20.62
CA PHE A 61 20.95 -1.45 -21.67
C PHE A 61 20.48 -0.24 -22.50
N ASN A 62 21.38 0.71 -22.76
CA ASN A 62 21.17 1.84 -23.66
C ASN A 62 22.04 1.73 -24.94
N VAL A 63 22.17 2.77 -25.73
CA VAL A 63 22.91 2.73 -27.02
C VAL A 63 23.96 3.81 -27.09
N LEU A 64 25.16 3.51 -26.57
CA LEU A 64 26.33 4.44 -26.59
C LEU A 64 27.47 3.83 -27.41
N LYS A 65 27.41 3.87 -28.74
CA LYS A 65 28.42 3.20 -29.58
C LYS A 65 29.85 3.71 -29.44
N HIS A 66 30.02 5.00 -29.24
CA HIS A 66 31.31 5.66 -29.15
C HIS A 66 31.40 6.45 -27.85
N LEU A 67 32.38 6.15 -27.02
CA LEU A 67 32.72 6.94 -25.85
C LEU A 67 33.85 7.91 -26.15
N GLN A 68 33.57 9.19 -26.02
CA GLN A 68 34.46 10.30 -26.13
C GLN A 68 34.24 11.30 -24.99
N LYS A 69 35.14 12.24 -24.80
CA LYS A 69 35.12 13.21 -23.69
C LYS A 69 33.77 13.93 -23.53
N THR A 70 33.06 14.19 -24.62
CA THR A 70 31.80 14.94 -24.64
C THR A 70 30.56 14.11 -24.28
N VAL A 71 30.67 12.76 -24.16
CA VAL A 71 29.54 11.87 -23.84
C VAL A 71 29.05 12.09 -22.44
N PHE A 72 29.96 12.35 -21.50
CA PHE A 72 29.59 12.57 -20.11
C PHE A 72 29.49 14.05 -19.78
N PRO A 73 28.41 14.53 -19.15
CA PRO A 73 28.42 15.80 -18.45
C PRO A 73 29.46 15.78 -17.31
N VAL A 74 29.82 16.96 -16.77
CA VAL A 74 30.76 17.04 -15.65
C VAL A 74 30.08 16.52 -14.39
N LEU A 75 30.44 15.32 -13.91
CA LEU A 75 29.91 14.65 -12.74
C LEU A 75 31.00 14.38 -11.69
N PRO A 76 31.42 15.42 -10.95
CA PRO A 76 32.59 15.33 -10.07
C PRO A 76 32.43 14.43 -8.88
N PHE A 77 31.19 14.09 -8.48
CA PHE A 77 30.88 13.22 -7.34
C PHE A 77 30.53 11.78 -7.74
N LEU A 78 30.47 11.49 -9.05
CA LEU A 78 30.14 10.16 -9.52
C LEU A 78 31.21 9.14 -9.11
N GLN A 79 30.81 8.11 -8.39
CA GLN A 79 31.66 7.04 -7.88
C GLN A 79 31.43 5.72 -8.60
N VAL A 80 30.17 5.40 -8.93
CA VAL A 80 29.80 4.16 -9.60
C VAL A 80 29.11 4.45 -10.92
N LEU A 81 29.65 3.89 -12.01
CA LEU A 81 29.10 4.03 -13.36
C LEU A 81 28.89 2.63 -13.96
N ASP A 82 27.65 2.29 -14.26
CA ASP A 82 27.31 1.08 -14.99
C ASP A 82 26.89 1.40 -16.43
N LEU A 83 27.69 0.94 -17.38
CA LEU A 83 27.48 1.05 -18.84
C LEU A 83 27.29 -0.34 -19.47
N SER A 84 26.80 -1.33 -18.71
CA SER A 84 26.60 -2.68 -19.22
C SER A 84 25.64 -2.71 -20.41
N ARG A 85 26.03 -3.48 -21.46
CA ARG A 85 25.20 -3.70 -22.65
C ARG A 85 24.71 -2.41 -23.33
N CYS A 86 25.63 -1.43 -23.46
CA CYS A 86 25.35 -0.18 -24.14
C CYS A 86 25.79 -0.17 -25.60
N HIS A 87 26.14 -1.31 -26.18
CA HIS A 87 26.65 -1.45 -27.55
C HIS A 87 27.90 -0.61 -27.83
N ILE A 88 28.77 -0.44 -26.85
CA ILE A 88 30.00 0.35 -26.97
C ILE A 88 30.99 -0.41 -27.83
N GLU A 89 31.40 0.21 -28.94
CA GLU A 89 32.37 -0.32 -29.90
C GLU A 89 33.74 0.34 -29.78
N HIS A 90 33.74 1.64 -29.41
CA HIS A 90 34.98 2.46 -29.36
C HIS A 90 35.03 3.28 -28.08
N ILE A 91 36.19 3.25 -27.39
CA ILE A 91 36.47 4.05 -26.20
C ILE A 91 37.74 4.87 -26.49
N GLU A 92 37.60 6.18 -26.53
CA GLU A 92 38.70 7.08 -26.82
C GLU A 92 39.53 7.48 -25.57
N ASN A 93 40.71 8.04 -25.74
CA ASN A 93 41.66 8.34 -24.65
C ASN A 93 41.05 9.19 -23.52
N ASP A 94 40.28 10.22 -23.85
CA ASP A 94 39.72 11.15 -22.88
C ASP A 94 38.28 10.85 -22.44
N SER A 95 37.75 9.66 -22.75
CA SER A 95 36.34 9.30 -22.57
C SER A 95 35.82 9.54 -21.15
N PHE A 96 36.62 9.27 -20.13
CA PHE A 96 36.21 9.37 -18.73
C PHE A 96 36.66 10.64 -18.02
N TYR A 97 37.15 11.64 -18.72
CA TYR A 97 37.68 12.88 -18.14
C TYR A 97 36.70 13.62 -17.23
N ASN A 98 35.42 13.66 -17.61
CA ASN A 98 34.36 14.34 -16.88
C ASN A 98 33.85 13.56 -15.69
N VAL A 99 34.26 12.28 -15.54
CA VAL A 99 33.84 11.35 -14.46
C VAL A 99 35.06 10.75 -13.74
N ARG A 100 36.15 11.52 -13.63
CA ARG A 100 37.47 11.05 -13.16
C ARG A 100 37.50 10.49 -11.71
N ASN A 101 36.47 10.73 -10.88
CA ASN A 101 36.42 10.31 -9.50
C ASN A 101 35.76 8.92 -9.30
N LEU A 102 35.55 8.19 -10.39
CA LEU A 102 34.97 6.84 -10.33
C LEU A 102 35.83 5.92 -9.43
N THR A 103 35.11 5.18 -8.60
CA THR A 103 35.64 4.07 -7.80
C THR A 103 35.27 2.70 -8.42
N SER A 104 34.18 2.66 -9.18
CA SER A 104 33.72 1.45 -9.90
C SER A 104 33.25 1.81 -11.30
N LEU A 105 33.80 1.11 -12.31
CA LEU A 105 33.39 1.22 -13.71
C LEU A 105 33.01 -0.16 -14.24
N ILE A 106 31.80 -0.29 -14.78
CA ILE A 106 31.24 -1.54 -15.31
C ILE A 106 30.92 -1.36 -16.78
N LEU A 107 31.56 -2.16 -17.66
CA LEU A 107 31.40 -2.14 -19.12
C LEU A 107 30.93 -3.49 -19.68
N THR A 108 30.30 -4.33 -18.86
CA THR A 108 29.92 -5.69 -19.22
C THR A 108 29.06 -5.78 -20.49
N GLY A 109 29.36 -6.75 -21.37
CA GLY A 109 28.53 -7.05 -22.54
C GLY A 109 28.56 -5.99 -23.64
N ASN A 110 29.66 -5.25 -23.78
CA ASN A 110 29.88 -4.31 -24.86
C ASN A 110 30.88 -4.88 -25.89
N PRO A 111 30.59 -4.81 -27.21
CA PRO A 111 31.48 -5.33 -28.26
C PRO A 111 32.61 -4.34 -28.57
N VAL A 112 33.50 -4.10 -27.59
CA VAL A 112 34.55 -3.08 -27.73
C VAL A 112 35.61 -3.58 -28.69
N THR A 113 35.77 -2.93 -29.82
CA THR A 113 36.79 -3.22 -30.83
C THR A 113 38.03 -2.37 -30.66
N HIS A 114 37.90 -1.20 -30.05
CA HIS A 114 38.97 -0.26 -29.87
C HIS A 114 38.99 0.35 -28.47
N PHE A 115 40.08 0.16 -27.73
CA PHE A 115 40.40 0.85 -26.49
C PHE A 115 41.50 1.88 -26.75
N GLY A 116 41.23 3.16 -26.49
CA GLY A 116 42.28 4.19 -26.48
C GLY A 116 43.36 3.82 -25.44
N LEU A 117 44.61 3.97 -25.81
CA LEU A 117 45.75 3.55 -24.97
C LEU A 117 45.74 4.19 -23.58
N GLU A 118 45.17 5.40 -23.45
CA GLU A 118 45.14 6.17 -22.21
C GLU A 118 43.73 6.35 -21.64
N CYS A 119 42.74 5.61 -22.15
CA CYS A 119 41.34 5.80 -21.78
C CYS A 119 41.06 5.69 -20.27
N PHE A 120 41.82 4.89 -19.53
CA PHE A 120 41.65 4.72 -18.07
C PHE A 120 42.60 5.59 -17.25
N ASN A 121 43.54 6.33 -17.86
CA ASN A 121 44.58 7.06 -17.15
C ASN A 121 44.09 8.11 -16.16
N VAL A 122 42.94 8.68 -16.39
CA VAL A 122 42.35 9.73 -15.53
C VAL A 122 41.66 9.17 -14.29
N LEU A 123 41.44 7.85 -14.20
CA LEU A 123 40.65 7.20 -13.17
C LEU A 123 41.49 6.74 -11.95
N HIS A 124 42.27 7.66 -11.37
CA HIS A 124 43.22 7.35 -10.27
C HIS A 124 42.56 6.77 -9.00
N ASN A 125 41.25 7.00 -8.82
CA ASN A 125 40.50 6.50 -7.67
C ASN A 125 39.84 5.14 -7.90
N LEU A 126 39.97 4.58 -9.12
CA LEU A 126 39.28 3.35 -9.48
C LEU A 126 39.74 2.17 -8.64
N GLN A 127 38.78 1.51 -8.01
CA GLN A 127 38.98 0.32 -7.18
C GLN A 127 38.49 -0.94 -7.88
N ARG A 128 37.44 -0.81 -8.70
CA ARG A 128 36.80 -1.93 -9.39
C ARG A 128 36.63 -1.62 -10.87
N LEU A 129 37.24 -2.48 -11.72
CA LEU A 129 37.11 -2.43 -13.18
C LEU A 129 36.47 -3.73 -13.68
N VAL A 130 35.33 -3.65 -14.34
CA VAL A 130 34.58 -4.79 -14.86
C VAL A 130 34.50 -4.70 -16.39
N LEU A 131 35.27 -5.59 -17.06
CA LEU A 131 35.37 -5.73 -18.52
C LEU A 131 34.94 -7.14 -18.95
N VAL A 132 33.78 -7.60 -18.42
CA VAL A 132 33.24 -8.92 -18.71
C VAL A 132 32.52 -8.87 -20.06
N ASP A 133 32.82 -9.86 -20.96
CA ASP A 133 32.17 -9.94 -22.29
C ASP A 133 32.33 -8.63 -23.11
N VAL A 134 33.59 -8.18 -23.24
CA VAL A 134 33.95 -6.98 -24.03
C VAL A 134 34.87 -7.28 -25.21
N GLY A 135 35.15 -8.54 -25.51
CA GLY A 135 35.98 -8.96 -26.65
C GLY A 135 37.47 -8.92 -26.42
N LEU A 136 37.97 -8.88 -25.17
CA LEU A 136 39.40 -8.90 -24.89
C LEU A 136 40.06 -10.20 -25.31
N THR A 137 41.26 -10.10 -25.93
CA THR A 137 42.12 -11.26 -26.33
C THR A 137 43.37 -11.42 -25.47
N SER A 138 43.72 -10.36 -24.70
CA SER A 138 44.90 -10.38 -23.81
C SER A 138 44.66 -9.49 -22.57
N LEU A 139 45.51 -9.68 -21.54
CA LEU A 139 45.52 -8.84 -20.32
C LEU A 139 46.46 -7.62 -20.43
N GLN A 140 46.99 -7.33 -21.62
CA GLN A 140 47.91 -6.19 -21.84
C GLN A 140 47.12 -4.89 -21.90
N LEU A 141 46.47 -4.53 -20.78
CA LEU A 141 45.69 -3.29 -20.60
C LEU A 141 46.60 -2.19 -20.08
N HIS A 142 46.47 -0.99 -20.66
CA HIS A 142 47.15 0.22 -20.18
C HIS A 142 46.45 0.80 -18.94
N ILE A 143 46.67 0.17 -17.80
CA ILE A 143 46.05 0.53 -16.51
C ILE A 143 47.05 0.89 -15.42
N ASN A 144 48.27 1.21 -15.82
CA ASN A 144 49.40 1.50 -14.92
C ASN A 144 49.11 2.61 -13.88
N ASN A 145 48.23 3.56 -14.20
CA ASN A 145 47.85 4.66 -13.31
C ASN A 145 46.72 4.28 -12.31
N LEU A 146 46.14 3.10 -12.41
CA LEU A 146 45.09 2.63 -11.51
C LEU A 146 45.64 2.01 -10.21
N THR A 147 46.54 2.70 -9.53
CA THR A 147 47.25 2.20 -8.34
C THR A 147 46.36 1.79 -7.16
N ARG A 148 45.08 2.23 -7.15
CA ARG A 148 44.08 1.87 -6.14
C ARG A 148 43.20 0.68 -6.52
N LEU A 149 43.44 0.06 -7.68
CA LEU A 149 42.65 -1.05 -8.18
C LEU A 149 42.70 -2.24 -7.22
N GLN A 150 41.54 -2.75 -6.88
CA GLN A 150 41.34 -3.91 -6.00
C GLN A 150 40.77 -5.10 -6.76
N GLU A 151 39.85 -4.85 -7.70
CA GLU A 151 39.16 -5.87 -8.48
C GLU A 151 39.28 -5.62 -9.98
N LEU A 152 39.76 -6.61 -10.70
CA LEU A 152 39.74 -6.67 -12.16
C LEU A 152 38.94 -7.88 -12.61
N LYS A 153 37.79 -7.65 -13.25
CA LYS A 153 36.94 -8.73 -13.78
C LYS A 153 36.95 -8.68 -15.30
N VAL A 154 37.54 -9.69 -15.91
CA VAL A 154 37.70 -9.83 -17.37
C VAL A 154 37.18 -11.18 -17.85
N GLY A 155 36.19 -11.70 -17.17
CA GLY A 155 35.55 -12.97 -17.54
C GLY A 155 34.81 -12.91 -18.87
N THR A 156 34.47 -14.07 -19.43
CA THR A 156 33.69 -14.22 -20.68
C THR A 156 34.32 -13.45 -21.88
N ASN A 157 35.63 -13.51 -22.00
CA ASN A 157 36.36 -12.91 -23.11
C ASN A 157 37.11 -14.02 -23.90
N ASN A 158 38.02 -13.63 -24.79
CA ASN A 158 38.85 -14.56 -25.60
C ASN A 158 40.33 -14.57 -25.17
N ILE A 159 40.60 -14.33 -23.89
CA ILE A 159 41.94 -14.27 -23.35
C ILE A 159 42.58 -15.67 -23.40
N GLN A 160 43.75 -15.79 -24.01
CA GLN A 160 44.44 -17.04 -24.18
C GLN A 160 45.57 -17.28 -23.15
N SER A 161 46.09 -16.21 -22.53
CA SER A 161 47.13 -16.25 -21.53
C SER A 161 46.77 -15.38 -20.30
N MET A 162 47.13 -15.89 -19.11
CA MET A 162 46.97 -15.10 -17.88
C MET A 162 48.18 -14.21 -17.54
N THR A 163 49.04 -13.93 -18.52
CA THR A 163 50.23 -13.06 -18.33
C THR A 163 49.80 -11.64 -17.96
N LEU A 164 50.04 -11.26 -16.71
CA LEU A 164 49.79 -9.93 -16.22
C LEU A 164 50.92 -8.95 -16.60
N PRO A 165 50.63 -7.69 -16.89
CA PRO A 165 51.62 -6.65 -17.02
C PRO A 165 52.48 -6.51 -15.75
N SER A 166 53.81 -6.34 -15.88
CA SER A 166 54.74 -6.29 -14.75
C SER A 166 54.44 -5.15 -13.76
N PHE A 167 53.91 -4.01 -14.20
CA PHE A 167 53.54 -2.89 -13.34
C PHE A 167 52.46 -3.26 -12.32
N MET A 168 51.65 -4.31 -12.55
CA MET A 168 50.64 -4.75 -11.60
C MET A 168 51.20 -5.27 -10.29
N SER A 169 52.49 -5.62 -10.25
CA SER A 169 53.19 -6.00 -9.01
C SER A 169 53.18 -4.84 -7.99
N THR A 170 53.10 -3.58 -8.46
CA THR A 170 53.05 -2.40 -7.60
C THR A 170 51.65 -2.14 -6.99
N PHE A 171 50.62 -2.89 -7.38
CA PHE A 171 49.22 -2.68 -6.92
C PHE A 171 49.01 -3.33 -5.55
N THR A 172 49.41 -2.63 -4.51
CA THR A 172 49.36 -3.12 -3.11
C THR A 172 48.01 -3.54 -2.58
N ARG A 173 46.90 -3.05 -3.21
CA ARG A 173 45.52 -3.32 -2.81
C ARG A 173 44.81 -4.32 -3.72
N PHE A 174 45.47 -4.81 -4.77
CA PHE A 174 44.86 -5.72 -5.73
C PHE A 174 44.55 -7.06 -5.08
N SER A 175 43.27 -7.46 -5.08
CA SER A 175 42.77 -8.59 -4.30
C SER A 175 41.92 -9.57 -5.09
N LEU A 176 41.47 -9.23 -6.30
CA LEU A 176 40.63 -10.08 -7.13
C LEU A 176 40.97 -9.97 -8.61
N LEU A 177 41.31 -11.11 -9.22
CA LEU A 177 41.43 -11.29 -10.66
C LEU A 177 40.43 -12.35 -11.13
N ASP A 178 39.43 -11.91 -11.90
CA ASP A 178 38.44 -12.81 -12.46
C ASP A 178 38.65 -13.01 -13.96
N LEU A 179 39.05 -14.20 -14.30
CA LEU A 179 39.34 -14.70 -15.66
C LEU A 179 38.36 -15.79 -16.10
N HIS A 180 37.17 -15.89 -15.47
CA HIS A 180 36.22 -16.95 -15.78
C HIS A 180 35.84 -16.98 -17.26
N ALA A 181 35.55 -18.17 -17.80
CA ALA A 181 35.02 -18.35 -19.14
C ALA A 181 35.85 -17.61 -20.22
N ASN A 182 37.18 -17.79 -20.15
CA ASN A 182 38.12 -17.39 -21.18
C ASN A 182 38.67 -18.61 -21.96
N ASN A 183 39.66 -18.42 -22.80
CA ASN A 183 40.26 -19.47 -23.61
C ASN A 183 41.71 -19.78 -23.19
N ILE A 184 41.99 -19.72 -21.88
CA ILE A 184 43.31 -20.02 -21.32
C ILE A 184 43.51 -21.51 -21.36
N SER A 185 44.53 -21.95 -22.12
CA SER A 185 44.84 -23.37 -22.34
C SER A 185 46.10 -23.82 -21.63
N ILE A 186 47.10 -22.98 -21.46
CA ILE A 186 48.38 -23.29 -20.84
C ILE A 186 48.76 -22.24 -19.82
N ILE A 187 49.18 -22.66 -18.63
CA ILE A 187 49.74 -21.79 -17.61
C ILE A 187 51.21 -22.15 -17.41
N LYS A 188 52.11 -21.19 -17.65
CA LYS A 188 53.55 -21.28 -17.45
C LYS A 188 54.02 -20.49 -16.25
N SER A 189 55.25 -20.67 -15.83
CA SER A 189 55.86 -20.00 -14.69
C SER A 189 56.03 -18.50 -14.88
N ASP A 190 56.22 -18.04 -16.13
CA ASP A 190 56.27 -16.62 -16.50
C ASP A 190 54.89 -15.96 -16.42
N HIS A 191 53.83 -16.71 -16.73
CA HIS A 191 52.46 -16.20 -16.63
C HIS A 191 52.04 -15.84 -15.19
N THR A 192 52.64 -16.47 -14.20
CA THR A 192 52.32 -16.35 -12.76
C THR A 192 53.34 -15.50 -11.98
N ALA A 193 54.41 -15.04 -12.63
CA ALA A 193 55.47 -14.28 -11.98
C ALA A 193 54.96 -13.07 -11.20
N VAL A 194 54.07 -12.26 -11.82
CA VAL A 194 53.49 -11.07 -11.21
C VAL A 194 52.60 -11.42 -10.01
N LEU A 195 51.90 -12.55 -10.03
CA LEU A 195 51.11 -13.02 -8.90
C LEU A 195 51.93 -13.28 -7.65
N ARG A 196 53.15 -13.76 -7.85
CA ARG A 196 54.12 -14.04 -6.76
C ARG A 196 54.56 -12.75 -6.06
N GLU A 197 54.63 -11.63 -6.83
CA GLU A 197 55.03 -10.33 -6.29
C GLU A 197 53.86 -9.56 -5.65
N ILE A 198 52.60 -9.71 -6.17
CA ILE A 198 51.42 -9.05 -5.62
C ILE A 198 51.17 -9.48 -4.16
N GLY A 199 51.55 -10.68 -3.80
CA GLY A 199 51.52 -11.15 -2.41
C GLY A 199 50.23 -11.79 -1.94
N ARG A 200 50.01 -11.82 -0.63
CA ARG A 200 48.95 -12.56 0.08
C ARG A 200 47.57 -11.92 -0.09
N ASN A 201 46.50 -12.71 -0.03
CA ASN A 201 45.09 -12.35 -0.04
C ASN A 201 44.44 -12.16 -1.42
N MET A 202 45.02 -12.61 -2.49
CA MET A 202 44.41 -12.51 -3.81
C MET A 202 43.42 -13.65 -4.09
N THR A 203 42.28 -13.32 -4.66
CA THR A 203 41.32 -14.27 -5.26
C THR A 203 41.59 -14.40 -6.75
N LEU A 204 41.81 -15.60 -7.23
CA LEU A 204 42.00 -15.95 -8.65
C LEU A 204 40.86 -16.84 -9.13
N ILE A 205 40.10 -16.38 -10.12
CA ILE A 205 38.97 -17.12 -10.69
C ILE A 205 39.35 -17.54 -12.11
N LEU A 206 39.50 -18.82 -12.33
CA LEU A 206 39.84 -19.45 -13.62
C LEU A 206 38.74 -20.39 -14.12
N CYS A 207 37.57 -20.42 -13.47
CA CYS A 207 36.52 -21.35 -13.83
C CYS A 207 36.06 -21.21 -15.29
N ARG A 208 35.60 -22.31 -15.91
CA ARG A 208 35.15 -22.37 -17.31
C ARG A 208 36.20 -21.98 -18.35
N ASN A 209 37.50 -22.17 -18.08
CA ASN A 209 38.57 -22.03 -19.08
C ASN A 209 38.75 -23.36 -19.86
N THR A 210 39.80 -23.43 -20.68
CA THR A 210 40.11 -24.58 -21.51
C THR A 210 41.51 -25.16 -21.19
N LEU A 211 41.84 -25.24 -19.88
CA LEU A 211 43.14 -25.65 -19.41
C LEU A 211 43.50 -27.05 -19.90
N LEU A 212 44.59 -27.17 -20.64
CA LEU A 212 45.22 -28.42 -21.08
C LEU A 212 46.43 -28.80 -20.21
N HIS A 213 47.21 -27.77 -19.82
CA HIS A 213 48.48 -27.98 -19.12
C HIS A 213 48.80 -26.84 -18.18
N ILE A 214 49.26 -27.21 -16.99
CA ILE A 214 49.89 -26.28 -16.03
C ILE A 214 51.34 -26.76 -15.88
N GLU A 215 52.27 -25.86 -16.11
CA GLU A 215 53.70 -26.17 -15.95
C GLU A 215 54.01 -26.53 -14.47
N PRO A 216 54.70 -27.63 -14.15
CA PRO A 216 55.09 -27.96 -12.79
C PRO A 216 55.90 -26.81 -12.15
N GLY A 217 55.42 -26.34 -10.98
CA GLY A 217 56.06 -25.22 -10.27
C GLY A 217 55.56 -23.84 -10.68
N ALA A 218 54.63 -23.70 -11.65
CA ALA A 218 54.08 -22.40 -12.05
C ALA A 218 53.45 -21.66 -10.85
N PHE A 219 52.86 -22.37 -9.93
CA PHE A 219 52.25 -21.82 -8.71
C PHE A 219 53.11 -21.98 -7.45
N LYS A 220 54.35 -22.40 -7.60
CA LYS A 220 55.24 -22.56 -6.45
C LYS A 220 55.47 -21.24 -5.72
N ASP A 221 55.39 -21.25 -4.39
CA ASP A 221 55.60 -20.10 -3.52
C ASP A 221 54.57 -18.93 -3.73
N ILE A 222 53.44 -19.21 -4.37
CA ILE A 222 52.33 -18.27 -4.50
C ILE A 222 51.35 -18.48 -3.36
N TYR A 223 50.89 -17.37 -2.76
CA TYR A 223 49.87 -17.36 -1.72
C TYR A 223 48.56 -16.78 -2.29
N LEU A 224 47.49 -17.59 -2.31
CA LEU A 224 46.18 -17.14 -2.73
C LEU A 224 45.17 -17.22 -1.57
N LYS A 225 44.32 -16.23 -1.47
CA LYS A 225 43.14 -16.29 -0.59
C LYS A 225 42.15 -17.34 -1.12
N GLU A 226 41.88 -17.31 -2.42
CA GLU A 226 40.92 -18.21 -3.07
C GLU A 226 41.36 -18.53 -4.48
N LEU A 227 41.23 -19.81 -4.88
CA LEU A 227 41.39 -20.27 -6.25
C LEU A 227 40.12 -21.01 -6.69
N ASP A 228 39.43 -20.50 -7.71
CA ASP A 228 38.26 -21.14 -8.33
C ASP A 228 38.65 -21.71 -9.69
N ILE A 229 38.66 -23.03 -9.78
CA ILE A 229 38.99 -23.79 -11.00
C ILE A 229 37.86 -24.74 -11.40
N ARG A 230 36.62 -24.39 -11.07
CA ARG A 230 35.43 -25.18 -11.48
C ARG A 230 35.35 -25.27 -13.00
N SER A 231 35.21 -26.48 -13.55
CA SER A 231 35.14 -26.69 -15.01
C SER A 231 36.25 -25.96 -15.79
N ALA A 232 37.42 -25.77 -15.21
CA ALA A 232 38.52 -25.06 -15.85
C ALA A 232 39.31 -25.91 -16.87
N PHE A 233 39.28 -27.23 -16.74
CA PHE A 233 40.07 -28.15 -17.57
C PHE A 233 39.26 -28.72 -18.73
N VAL A 234 39.95 -29.01 -19.86
CA VAL A 234 39.32 -29.61 -21.05
C VAL A 234 38.98 -31.08 -20.90
N SER A 235 39.69 -31.80 -20.03
CA SER A 235 39.50 -33.23 -19.80
C SER A 235 39.89 -33.63 -18.38
N VAL A 236 39.43 -34.82 -17.96
CA VAL A 236 39.80 -35.41 -16.67
C VAL A 236 41.33 -35.64 -16.57
N ALA A 237 41.96 -36.08 -17.65
CA ALA A 237 43.41 -36.28 -17.68
C ALA A 237 44.16 -34.94 -17.48
N ALA A 238 43.72 -33.86 -18.13
CA ALA A 238 44.30 -32.54 -17.94
C ALA A 238 44.12 -32.04 -16.51
N GLN A 239 42.95 -32.32 -15.90
CA GLN A 239 42.64 -31.95 -14.53
C GLN A 239 43.56 -32.69 -13.52
N LYS A 240 43.75 -33.99 -13.67
CA LYS A 240 44.64 -34.78 -12.82
C LYS A 240 46.09 -34.25 -12.85
N VAL A 241 46.63 -34.02 -14.04
CA VAL A 241 48.00 -33.52 -14.21
C VAL A 241 48.11 -32.09 -13.71
N GLY A 242 47.09 -31.27 -13.99
CA GLY A 242 47.03 -29.87 -13.59
C GLY A 242 47.00 -29.69 -12.07
N LEU A 243 46.24 -30.53 -11.34
CA LEU A 243 46.22 -30.50 -9.87
C LEU A 243 47.55 -30.88 -9.26
N LYS A 244 48.23 -31.90 -9.80
CA LYS A 244 49.61 -32.25 -9.37
C LYS A 244 50.60 -31.10 -9.61
N ALA A 245 50.39 -30.31 -10.67
CA ALA A 245 51.25 -29.18 -11.01
C ALA A 245 51.06 -27.97 -10.07
N LEU A 246 50.00 -27.95 -9.26
CA LEU A 246 49.79 -26.92 -8.22
C LEU A 246 50.65 -27.15 -6.96
N ASN A 247 51.57 -28.11 -7.00
CA ASN A 247 52.47 -28.37 -5.89
C ASN A 247 53.27 -27.14 -5.47
N GLY A 248 53.29 -26.86 -4.16
CA GLY A 248 53.90 -25.65 -3.58
C GLY A 248 53.00 -24.39 -3.55
N LEU A 249 51.79 -24.48 -4.08
CA LEU A 249 50.78 -23.45 -3.88
C LEU A 249 50.26 -23.49 -2.44
N ILE A 250 50.17 -22.32 -1.82
CA ILE A 250 49.56 -22.16 -0.51
C ILE A 250 48.30 -21.31 -0.69
N LEU A 251 47.16 -21.87 -0.33
CA LEU A 251 45.92 -21.13 -0.45
C LEU A 251 45.02 -21.33 0.77
N LYS A 252 44.17 -20.31 1.03
CA LYS A 252 43.17 -20.45 2.08
C LYS A 252 42.00 -21.28 1.57
N ARG A 253 41.46 -20.97 0.39
CA ARG A 253 40.21 -21.56 -0.12
C ARG A 253 40.39 -22.10 -1.54
N LEU A 254 40.06 -23.39 -1.73
CA LEU A 254 40.03 -24.05 -3.03
C LEU A 254 38.56 -24.29 -3.44
N ILE A 255 38.18 -23.91 -4.67
CA ILE A 255 36.87 -24.18 -5.24
C ILE A 255 37.01 -25.07 -6.47
N LEU A 256 36.48 -26.27 -6.38
CA LEU A 256 36.55 -27.30 -7.39
C LEU A 256 35.18 -27.77 -7.86
N GLY A 257 35.16 -28.60 -8.88
CA GLY A 257 33.99 -29.31 -9.40
C GLY A 257 33.39 -28.65 -10.61
N LYS A 258 32.10 -28.78 -10.80
CA LYS A 258 31.38 -28.28 -11.98
C LYS A 258 30.86 -26.87 -11.80
N TYR A 259 30.97 -26.11 -12.86
CA TYR A 259 30.25 -24.85 -13.00
C TYR A 259 28.86 -25.07 -13.59
N ARG A 260 27.85 -24.39 -13.09
CA ARG A 260 26.44 -24.55 -13.50
C ARG A 260 26.24 -24.35 -15.01
N GLY A 261 25.60 -25.34 -15.67
CA GLY A 261 25.32 -25.27 -17.11
C GLY A 261 26.42 -25.82 -18.04
N THR A 262 27.51 -26.48 -17.53
CA THR A 262 28.50 -27.14 -18.36
C THR A 262 28.24 -28.63 -18.47
N TYR A 263 28.43 -29.21 -19.66
CA TYR A 263 28.19 -30.64 -19.95
C TYR A 263 29.48 -31.50 -19.83
N ARG A 264 30.59 -30.97 -19.31
CA ARG A 264 31.85 -31.72 -19.16
C ARG A 264 31.78 -32.63 -17.95
N PHE A 265 32.20 -33.89 -18.14
CA PHE A 265 32.17 -34.93 -17.12
C PHE A 265 33.46 -34.85 -16.28
N ASP A 266 33.33 -34.65 -14.99
CA ASP A 266 34.40 -34.81 -14.04
C ASP A 266 34.29 -36.24 -13.46
N LEU A 267 35.11 -37.17 -13.94
CA LEU A 267 35.27 -38.45 -13.29
C LEU A 267 36.23 -38.25 -12.12
N LEU A 268 35.74 -38.49 -10.93
CA LEU A 268 36.56 -38.52 -9.74
C LEU A 268 37.10 -39.97 -9.61
N ASP A 269 38.38 -40.10 -9.53
CA ASP A 269 39.04 -41.35 -9.19
C ASP A 269 40.14 -41.12 -8.13
N ASN A 270 40.77 -42.17 -7.66
CA ASN A 270 41.80 -42.06 -6.66
C ASN A 270 42.99 -41.20 -7.10
N GLU A 271 43.34 -41.20 -8.40
CA GLU A 271 44.46 -40.39 -8.92
C GLU A 271 44.13 -38.89 -8.92
N PHE A 272 42.85 -38.52 -9.12
CA PHE A 272 42.42 -37.14 -8.96
C PHE A 272 42.60 -36.65 -7.53
N LEU A 273 42.24 -37.48 -6.55
CA LEU A 273 42.41 -37.17 -5.14
C LEU A 273 43.88 -37.10 -4.72
N ASP A 274 44.74 -37.92 -5.28
CA ASP A 274 46.18 -37.85 -5.03
C ASP A 274 46.79 -36.52 -5.49
N GLY A 275 46.21 -35.90 -6.51
CA GLY A 275 46.56 -34.54 -6.92
C GLY A 275 46.28 -33.48 -5.85
N LEU A 276 45.16 -33.60 -5.09
CA LEU A 276 44.85 -32.70 -3.99
C LEU A 276 45.81 -32.83 -2.80
N CYS A 277 46.41 -33.99 -2.60
CA CYS A 277 47.38 -34.18 -1.53
C CYS A 277 48.68 -33.41 -1.73
N CYS A 278 48.96 -32.89 -2.92
CA CYS A 278 50.22 -32.26 -3.27
C CYS A 278 50.37 -30.82 -2.81
N PHE A 279 49.31 -30.15 -2.37
CA PHE A 279 49.35 -28.73 -1.94
C PHE A 279 48.49 -28.49 -0.72
N TYR A 280 48.69 -27.34 -0.06
CA TYR A 280 48.02 -26.99 1.19
C TYR A 280 46.85 -26.07 0.97
N PHE A 281 45.69 -26.43 1.53
CA PHE A 281 44.51 -25.56 1.63
C PHE A 281 43.82 -25.71 2.98
N GLN A 282 43.19 -24.62 3.46
CA GLN A 282 42.43 -24.64 4.71
C GLN A 282 40.94 -24.93 4.49
N GLU A 283 40.39 -24.44 3.41
CA GLU A 283 38.98 -24.55 3.07
C GLU A 283 38.83 -25.15 1.68
N ILE A 284 37.89 -26.07 1.51
CA ILE A 284 37.58 -26.63 0.20
C ILE A 284 36.07 -26.57 -0.05
N TYR A 285 35.70 -26.08 -1.23
CA TYR A 285 34.36 -26.07 -1.76
C TYR A 285 34.31 -26.97 -2.98
N TYR A 286 33.55 -28.06 -2.88
CA TYR A 286 33.50 -29.04 -3.95
C TYR A 286 32.09 -29.17 -4.52
N TYR A 287 31.90 -28.84 -5.79
CA TYR A 287 30.65 -28.90 -6.53
C TYR A 287 30.60 -30.15 -7.41
N ILE A 288 29.86 -31.20 -6.99
CA ILE A 288 29.71 -32.46 -7.70
C ILE A 288 28.48 -32.43 -8.60
N ILE A 289 28.39 -33.37 -9.56
CA ILE A 289 27.27 -33.55 -10.46
C ILE A 289 26.64 -34.91 -10.31
N GLU A 290 25.33 -34.91 -10.56
CA GLU A 290 24.39 -36.01 -10.60
C GLU A 290 24.88 -37.23 -11.34
N ARG A 291 25.56 -38.20 -10.67
CA ARG A 291 25.51 -39.64 -10.95
C ARG A 291 25.84 -40.40 -9.67
N PRO A 292 25.16 -41.55 -9.39
CA PRO A 292 25.59 -42.42 -8.32
C PRO A 292 27.00 -42.91 -8.64
N MET A 293 27.94 -42.54 -7.84
CA MET A 293 29.31 -43.12 -7.92
C MET A 293 29.45 -44.10 -6.80
N GLU A 294 29.99 -45.27 -7.16
CA GLU A 294 30.48 -46.24 -6.22
C GLU A 294 31.49 -45.56 -5.27
N GLN A 295 31.55 -46.04 -4.05
CA GLN A 295 32.35 -45.65 -2.88
C GLN A 295 33.48 -44.67 -3.16
N PHE A 296 33.43 -43.46 -2.60
CA PHE A 296 34.35 -42.39 -2.90
C PHE A 296 35.11 -41.91 -1.66
N PRO A 297 36.44 -42.08 -1.56
CA PRO A 297 37.22 -41.55 -0.45
C PRO A 297 37.53 -40.06 -0.66
N ILE A 298 36.50 -39.21 -0.89
CA ILE A 298 36.63 -37.76 -1.14
C ILE A 298 37.50 -37.09 -0.08
N PHE A 299 37.48 -37.60 1.12
CA PHE A 299 38.11 -36.95 2.26
C PHE A 299 39.59 -37.34 2.47
N ARG A 300 40.15 -38.29 1.69
CA ARG A 300 41.50 -38.80 1.93
C ARG A 300 42.59 -37.73 1.97
N CYS A 301 42.54 -36.75 1.07
CA CYS A 301 43.50 -35.65 1.01
C CYS A 301 43.05 -34.38 1.71
N MET A 302 41.88 -34.39 2.38
CA MET A 302 41.31 -33.25 3.09
C MET A 302 41.64 -33.27 4.59
N ILE A 303 42.53 -34.11 5.05
CA ILE A 303 42.88 -34.30 6.47
C ILE A 303 43.35 -32.99 7.15
N ASN A 304 43.97 -32.12 6.39
CA ASN A 304 44.44 -30.82 6.89
C ASN A 304 43.43 -29.69 6.73
N ALA A 305 42.30 -29.91 6.06
CA ALA A 305 41.29 -28.89 5.91
C ALA A 305 40.55 -28.62 7.23
N THR A 306 40.31 -27.36 7.52
CA THR A 306 39.48 -26.94 8.66
C THR A 306 38.00 -26.82 8.27
N ASN A 307 37.73 -26.41 7.03
CA ASN A 307 36.38 -26.20 6.53
C ASN A 307 36.21 -26.96 5.21
N ILE A 308 35.20 -27.83 5.18
CA ILE A 308 34.87 -28.64 4.00
C ILE A 308 33.43 -28.37 3.59
N THR A 309 33.23 -28.00 2.32
CA THR A 309 31.90 -27.81 1.73
C THR A 309 31.74 -28.70 0.51
N VAL A 310 30.74 -29.58 0.53
CA VAL A 310 30.40 -30.45 -0.61
C VAL A 310 28.96 -30.13 -1.05
N LYS A 311 28.78 -29.88 -2.35
CA LYS A 311 27.49 -29.60 -2.95
C LYS A 311 27.14 -30.54 -4.08
N ASN A 312 25.90 -31.00 -4.11
CA ASN A 312 25.32 -31.86 -5.15
C ASN A 312 26.01 -33.20 -5.29
N GLY A 313 26.60 -33.76 -4.20
CA GLY A 313 27.22 -35.07 -4.18
C GLY A 313 26.25 -36.20 -3.88
N VAL A 314 26.67 -37.43 -4.14
CA VAL A 314 25.99 -38.66 -3.71
C VAL A 314 26.96 -39.43 -2.80
N PHE A 315 26.51 -39.69 -1.59
CA PHE A 315 27.30 -40.43 -0.59
C PHE A 315 26.53 -41.68 -0.21
N SER A 316 27.06 -42.88 -0.54
CA SER A 316 26.50 -44.15 -0.10
C SER A 316 27.14 -44.66 1.19
N GLU A 317 28.44 -44.49 1.31
CA GLU A 317 29.25 -44.76 2.51
C GLU A 317 30.45 -43.80 2.56
N MET A 318 30.79 -43.34 3.77
CA MET A 318 32.01 -42.53 3.97
C MET A 318 33.05 -43.42 4.66
N ASP A 319 34.21 -43.58 4.05
CA ASP A 319 35.32 -44.36 4.62
C ASP A 319 35.82 -43.76 5.94
N HIS A 320 36.39 -44.57 6.80
CA HIS A 320 36.99 -44.25 8.08
C HIS A 320 38.17 -43.28 7.95
N VAL A 321 37.94 -42.04 7.62
CA VAL A 321 38.95 -40.98 7.58
C VAL A 321 38.97 -40.24 8.92
N HIS A 322 40.12 -40.31 9.63
CA HIS A 322 40.29 -39.57 10.87
C HIS A 322 40.62 -38.11 10.59
N PHE A 323 39.64 -37.25 10.75
CA PHE A 323 39.81 -35.79 10.63
C PHE A 323 40.25 -35.23 11.99
N HIS A 324 41.48 -34.75 12.10
CA HIS A 324 41.99 -34.17 13.34
C HIS A 324 41.87 -32.66 13.42
N LYS A 325 41.55 -31.97 12.31
CA LYS A 325 41.54 -30.50 12.22
C LYS A 325 40.23 -29.90 11.75
N ILE A 326 39.25 -30.67 11.32
CA ILE A 326 38.01 -30.17 10.79
C ILE A 326 37.22 -29.43 11.87
N LYS A 327 36.78 -28.20 11.53
CA LYS A 327 35.92 -27.36 12.37
C LYS A 327 34.54 -27.20 11.78
N GLU A 328 34.46 -27.08 10.46
CA GLU A 328 33.19 -26.81 9.79
C GLU A 328 33.00 -27.80 8.63
N LEU A 329 31.79 -28.41 8.58
CA LEU A 329 31.39 -29.32 7.50
C LEU A 329 30.03 -28.87 6.94
N TYR A 330 30.01 -28.64 5.64
CA TYR A 330 28.80 -28.27 4.90
C TYR A 330 28.50 -29.32 3.82
N LEU A 331 27.35 -29.98 3.95
CA LEU A 331 26.82 -30.94 2.98
C LEU A 331 25.52 -30.36 2.42
N ILE A 332 25.58 -29.71 1.26
CA ILE A 332 24.47 -28.94 0.72
C ILE A 332 23.93 -29.59 -0.56
N SER A 333 22.63 -29.85 -0.63
CA SER A 333 21.98 -30.46 -1.80
C SER A 333 22.63 -31.79 -2.20
N ASN A 334 23.09 -32.55 -1.23
CA ASN A 334 23.64 -33.87 -1.49
C ASN A 334 22.55 -34.96 -1.43
N ARG A 335 22.73 -36.05 -2.14
CA ARG A 335 21.90 -37.24 -1.98
C ARG A 335 22.53 -38.15 -0.93
N LEU A 336 21.97 -38.11 0.26
CA LEU A 336 22.38 -38.95 1.37
C LEU A 336 21.34 -40.05 1.53
N ASP A 337 21.62 -41.29 1.04
CA ASP A 337 20.67 -42.42 1.20
C ASP A 337 20.60 -42.85 2.68
N THR A 338 21.68 -42.76 3.39
CA THR A 338 21.78 -42.80 4.87
C THR A 338 23.05 -42.06 5.29
N LEU A 339 22.94 -41.12 6.23
CA LEU A 339 24.14 -40.66 6.95
C LEU A 339 24.45 -41.69 8.02
N PRO A 340 25.51 -42.50 7.85
CA PRO A 340 25.85 -43.47 8.90
C PRO A 340 26.40 -42.70 10.11
N GLY A 341 25.76 -42.87 11.28
CA GLY A 341 26.20 -42.26 12.54
C GLY A 341 27.68 -42.54 12.87
N LYS A 342 28.21 -43.65 12.37
CA LYS A 342 29.62 -44.03 12.54
C LYS A 342 30.63 -43.09 11.91
N ILE A 343 30.27 -42.28 10.91
CA ILE A 343 31.23 -41.39 10.23
C ILE A 343 31.35 -40.06 10.98
N LEU A 344 30.23 -39.52 11.44
CA LEU A 344 30.23 -38.27 12.15
C LEU A 344 30.78 -38.43 13.59
N SER A 345 30.68 -39.64 14.18
CA SER A 345 31.19 -39.92 15.52
C SER A 345 32.71 -39.78 15.68
N HIS A 346 33.49 -39.71 14.59
CA HIS A 346 34.91 -39.44 14.62
C HIS A 346 35.32 -37.99 14.42
N LEU A 347 34.34 -37.07 14.31
CA LEU A 347 34.59 -35.62 14.08
C LEU A 347 34.63 -34.85 15.40
N TYR A 348 35.43 -35.26 16.36
CA TYR A 348 35.52 -34.68 17.73
C TYR A 348 35.88 -33.21 17.77
N THR A 349 36.46 -32.67 16.68
CA THR A 349 36.85 -31.25 16.57
C THR A 349 35.84 -30.38 15.91
N LEU A 350 34.73 -30.96 15.42
CA LEU A 350 33.71 -30.23 14.65
C LEU A 350 32.95 -29.27 15.52
N GLU A 351 32.96 -28.00 15.11
CA GLU A 351 32.25 -26.88 15.76
C GLU A 351 30.97 -26.57 15.04
N LYS A 352 30.92 -26.77 13.69
CA LYS A 352 29.78 -26.41 12.85
C LYS A 352 29.48 -27.53 11.83
N LEU A 353 28.23 -27.98 11.81
CA LEU A 353 27.70 -28.94 10.86
C LEU A 353 26.47 -28.40 10.16
N VAL A 354 26.47 -28.38 8.83
CA VAL A 354 25.35 -27.94 7.99
C VAL A 354 25.04 -29.06 6.99
N ILE A 355 23.86 -29.65 7.10
CA ILE A 355 23.35 -30.64 6.17
C ILE A 355 22.01 -30.17 5.68
N THR A 356 21.97 -29.60 4.49
CA THR A 356 20.74 -28.99 3.96
C THR A 356 20.35 -29.53 2.60
N ASN A 357 19.07 -29.71 2.36
CA ASN A 357 18.53 -30.22 1.10
C ASN A 357 19.19 -31.56 0.66
N SER A 358 19.46 -32.44 1.63
CA SER A 358 20.33 -33.63 1.41
C SER A 358 19.62 -34.98 1.60
N GLY A 359 18.32 -35.00 1.75
CA GLY A 359 17.50 -36.21 1.82
C GLY A 359 17.22 -36.72 3.24
N ALA A 360 17.22 -38.00 3.47
CA ALA A 360 16.85 -38.60 4.76
C ALA A 360 18.05 -38.60 5.76
N VAL A 361 17.88 -37.91 6.87
CA VAL A 361 18.84 -37.93 7.99
C VAL A 361 18.20 -38.63 9.19
N ARG A 362 18.93 -39.61 9.75
CA ARG A 362 18.43 -40.35 10.91
C ARG A 362 19.00 -39.82 12.23
N ALA A 363 18.22 -39.99 13.28
CA ALA A 363 18.56 -39.51 14.62
C ALA A 363 19.89 -40.01 15.22
N GLU A 364 20.23 -41.24 14.94
CA GLU A 364 21.43 -41.90 15.49
C GLU A 364 22.75 -41.29 15.01
N THR A 365 22.70 -40.26 14.20
CA THR A 365 23.82 -39.67 13.49
C THR A 365 24.71 -38.75 14.35
N PHE A 366 24.16 -38.21 15.47
CA PHE A 366 24.81 -37.14 16.22
C PHE A 366 25.37 -37.55 17.59
N ILE A 367 25.87 -38.76 17.68
CA ILE A 367 26.50 -39.29 18.90
C ILE A 367 27.95 -38.83 18.95
N ASP A 368 28.43 -38.34 20.11
CA ASP A 368 29.81 -37.99 20.41
C ASP A 368 30.43 -36.80 19.62
N MET A 369 29.70 -35.68 19.55
CA MET A 369 30.25 -34.42 19.00
C MET A 369 30.36 -33.31 20.09
N PRO A 370 31.30 -33.41 21.02
CA PRO A 370 31.34 -32.58 22.23
C PRO A 370 31.63 -31.11 21.97
N LYS A 371 32.18 -30.75 20.80
CA LYS A 371 32.51 -29.37 20.43
C LYS A 371 31.50 -28.73 19.49
N LEU A 372 30.48 -29.46 19.08
CA LEU A 372 29.49 -28.93 18.12
C LEU A 372 28.69 -27.83 18.76
N GLN A 373 28.74 -26.64 18.14
CA GLN A 373 28.00 -25.44 18.57
C GLN A 373 26.88 -25.03 17.62
N TYR A 374 27.04 -25.39 16.33
CA TYR A 374 26.13 -25.00 15.27
C TYR A 374 25.69 -26.22 14.47
N LEU A 375 24.40 -26.52 14.46
CA LEU A 375 23.82 -27.62 13.69
C LEU A 375 22.64 -27.11 12.86
N ASP A 376 22.77 -27.24 11.53
CA ASP A 376 21.72 -26.90 10.57
C ASP A 376 21.34 -28.14 9.76
N LEU A 377 20.10 -28.61 9.97
CA LEU A 377 19.50 -29.75 9.29
C LEU A 377 18.28 -29.32 8.46
N SER A 378 18.21 -28.07 8.09
CA SER A 378 17.05 -27.51 7.37
C SER A 378 16.89 -28.11 5.97
N SER A 379 15.66 -28.07 5.48
CA SER A 379 15.30 -28.52 4.13
C SER A 379 15.65 -29.97 3.84
N ASN A 380 15.51 -30.87 4.83
CA ASN A 380 15.74 -32.29 4.68
C ASN A 380 14.43 -33.10 4.84
N ARG A 381 14.56 -34.40 4.80
CA ARG A 381 13.51 -35.33 5.22
C ARG A 381 13.98 -36.02 6.51
N LEU A 382 13.92 -35.25 7.59
CA LEU A 382 14.29 -35.81 8.89
C LEU A 382 13.27 -36.85 9.32
N THR A 383 13.73 -38.05 9.64
CA THR A 383 12.97 -39.10 10.32
C THR A 383 13.52 -39.23 11.73
N LEU A 384 12.93 -38.52 12.66
CA LEU A 384 13.20 -38.71 14.08
C LEU A 384 12.16 -39.69 14.59
N THR A 385 12.58 -40.96 14.75
CA THR A 385 11.70 -42.01 15.29
C THR A 385 11.44 -41.76 16.77
N PRO A 386 10.20 -41.95 17.28
CA PRO A 386 9.82 -41.67 18.67
C PRO A 386 10.60 -42.47 19.74
N CYS A 387 11.45 -43.42 19.30
CA CYS A 387 12.15 -44.32 20.19
C CYS A 387 13.47 -43.79 20.77
N CYS A 388 13.90 -42.57 20.31
CA CYS A 388 15.29 -42.18 20.60
C CYS A 388 15.27 -41.02 21.60
N THR A 389 15.30 -41.35 22.87
CA THR A 389 15.65 -40.46 23.96
C THR A 389 17.04 -39.92 23.71
N ALA A 390 17.19 -38.59 23.83
CA ALA A 390 18.49 -37.90 23.76
C ALA A 390 19.19 -37.89 22.38
N LEU A 391 18.45 -37.48 21.33
CA LEU A 391 18.96 -37.30 19.97
C LEU A 391 20.29 -36.51 19.92
N LEU A 392 20.45 -35.51 20.74
CA LEU A 392 21.54 -34.54 20.76
C LEU A 392 22.37 -34.60 22.07
N SER A 393 22.22 -35.68 22.88
CA SER A 393 22.93 -35.83 24.16
C SER A 393 24.46 -35.82 24.01
N GLY A 394 24.98 -36.18 22.84
CA GLY A 394 26.38 -36.08 22.51
C GLY A 394 26.87 -34.69 22.09
N THR A 395 26.01 -33.66 22.12
CA THR A 395 26.32 -32.31 21.69
C THR A 395 26.04 -31.25 22.76
N PRO A 396 26.65 -31.31 23.94
CA PRO A 396 26.28 -30.45 25.09
C PRO A 396 26.58 -28.96 24.88
N GLN A 397 27.39 -28.60 23.88
CA GLN A 397 27.78 -27.21 23.61
C GLN A 397 26.98 -26.56 22.48
N ILE A 398 25.91 -27.21 22.00
CA ILE A 398 25.14 -26.68 20.90
C ILE A 398 24.43 -25.38 21.29
N LYS A 399 24.60 -24.36 20.47
CA LYS A 399 23.99 -23.02 20.65
C LYS A 399 22.95 -22.72 19.58
N TYR A 400 23.14 -23.25 18.41
CA TYR A 400 22.29 -23.04 17.24
C TYR A 400 21.79 -24.37 16.70
N LEU A 401 20.46 -24.53 16.65
CA LEU A 401 19.81 -25.69 16.07
C LEU A 401 18.74 -25.26 15.08
N ASN A 402 18.93 -25.60 13.81
CA ASN A 402 17.95 -25.33 12.75
C ASN A 402 17.41 -26.66 12.18
N LEU A 403 16.12 -26.88 12.35
CA LEU A 403 15.36 -28.04 11.86
C LEU A 403 14.25 -27.62 10.87
N SER A 404 14.29 -26.38 10.39
CA SER A 404 13.26 -25.80 9.55
C SER A 404 13.11 -26.47 8.18
N LEU A 405 11.98 -26.23 7.51
CA LEU A 405 11.70 -26.74 6.16
C LEU A 405 11.82 -28.26 6.04
N ASN A 406 11.56 -29.01 7.11
CA ASN A 406 11.37 -30.43 7.11
C ASN A 406 9.89 -30.79 7.05
N SER A 407 9.51 -31.93 6.48
CA SER A 407 8.11 -32.25 6.25
C SER A 407 7.35 -32.48 7.56
N GLU A 408 7.87 -33.35 8.37
CA GLU A 408 7.27 -33.78 9.64
C GLU A 408 8.31 -34.33 10.58
N ILE A 409 8.36 -33.87 11.81
CA ILE A 409 9.30 -34.32 12.83
C ILE A 409 8.54 -34.71 14.10
N GLY A 410 8.70 -35.95 14.56
CA GLY A 410 8.26 -36.38 15.90
C GLY A 410 9.32 -36.03 16.93
N LEU A 411 9.10 -35.03 17.74
CA LEU A 411 9.99 -34.62 18.81
C LEU A 411 9.32 -34.82 20.16
N ARG A 412 10.05 -35.48 21.07
CA ARG A 412 9.67 -35.51 22.48
C ARG A 412 10.58 -34.56 23.27
N ILE A 413 10.16 -34.23 24.48
CA ILE A 413 10.93 -33.33 25.36
C ILE A 413 12.34 -33.84 25.59
N GLU A 414 12.50 -35.14 25.74
CA GLU A 414 13.77 -35.79 25.99
C GLU A 414 14.79 -35.58 24.86
N ALA A 415 14.34 -35.15 23.69
CA ALA A 415 15.22 -34.79 22.57
C ALA A 415 16.03 -33.54 22.86
N PHE A 416 15.60 -32.71 23.78
CA PHE A 416 16.27 -31.47 24.19
C PHE A 416 17.04 -31.60 25.51
N ASP A 417 17.03 -32.78 26.14
CA ASP A 417 17.77 -33.00 27.39
C ASP A 417 19.26 -32.81 27.16
N GLY A 418 19.86 -32.01 28.04
CA GLY A 418 21.30 -31.70 27.97
C GLY A 418 21.66 -30.56 27.01
N LEU A 419 20.68 -29.87 26.41
CA LEU A 419 20.91 -28.72 25.53
C LEU A 419 20.85 -27.38 26.29
N ASP A 420 21.41 -27.32 27.49
CA ASP A 420 21.36 -26.12 28.33
C ASP A 420 22.03 -24.89 27.67
N SER A 421 22.93 -25.11 26.71
CA SER A 421 23.65 -24.05 25.99
C SER A 421 22.88 -23.50 24.79
N LEU A 422 21.68 -24.03 24.47
CA LEU A 422 20.96 -23.67 23.25
C LEU A 422 20.42 -22.23 23.35
N GLU A 423 20.83 -21.41 22.38
CA GLU A 423 20.45 -20.00 22.27
C GLU A 423 19.43 -19.77 21.12
N ILE A 424 19.53 -20.54 20.04
CA ILE A 424 18.73 -20.37 18.83
C ILE A 424 18.11 -21.71 18.42
N LEU A 425 16.79 -21.73 18.28
CA LEU A 425 16.02 -22.89 17.83
C LEU A 425 15.03 -22.49 16.74
N ASP A 426 15.13 -23.14 15.60
CA ASP A 426 14.34 -22.85 14.41
C ASP A 426 13.65 -24.10 13.88
N PHE A 427 12.32 -24.07 13.80
CA PHE A 427 11.43 -25.09 13.26
C PHE A 427 10.53 -24.57 12.14
N HIS A 428 10.76 -23.39 11.62
CA HIS A 428 9.80 -22.80 10.68
C HIS A 428 9.49 -23.74 9.50
N HIS A 429 8.24 -23.75 9.06
CA HIS A 429 7.75 -24.63 8.00
C HIS A 429 8.02 -26.15 8.26
N THR A 430 7.99 -26.58 9.51
CA THR A 430 8.17 -27.98 9.90
C THR A 430 7.02 -28.43 10.77
N ARG A 431 6.24 -29.41 10.31
CA ARG A 431 5.17 -29.97 11.15
C ARG A 431 5.78 -30.79 12.27
N VAL A 432 5.64 -30.32 13.50
CA VAL A 432 6.16 -31.00 14.67
C VAL A 432 5.03 -31.80 15.31
N LEU A 433 5.16 -33.13 15.27
CA LEU A 433 4.25 -34.06 15.95
C LEU A 433 4.64 -34.15 17.44
N ASP A 434 3.62 -34.29 18.29
CA ASP A 434 3.76 -34.47 19.73
C ASP A 434 4.23 -33.24 20.54
N LEU A 435 4.52 -32.12 19.92
CA LEU A 435 4.67 -30.84 20.61
C LEU A 435 3.31 -30.14 20.92
N GLY A 436 2.24 -30.90 21.05
CA GLY A 436 0.95 -30.36 21.46
C GLY A 436 0.96 -29.52 22.72
N HIS A 437 2.06 -29.57 23.47
CA HIS A 437 2.35 -28.74 24.61
C HIS A 437 3.77 -28.19 24.53
N LEU A 438 3.95 -27.04 23.85
CA LEU A 438 5.23 -26.30 23.83
C LEU A 438 5.78 -25.96 25.22
N SER A 439 4.97 -26.12 26.28
CA SER A 439 5.43 -26.05 27.66
C SER A 439 6.60 -26.99 27.97
N LEU A 440 6.90 -27.90 27.05
CA LEU A 440 8.05 -28.82 27.16
C LEU A 440 9.40 -28.13 26.91
N LEU A 441 9.41 -26.94 26.28
CA LEU A 441 10.67 -26.19 26.09
C LEU A 441 11.19 -25.47 27.34
N TYR A 442 10.51 -25.60 28.50
CA TYR A 442 10.87 -24.91 29.75
C TYR A 442 12.31 -25.22 30.23
N ILE A 443 12.92 -26.31 29.76
CA ILE A 443 14.29 -26.70 30.04
C ILE A 443 15.31 -25.79 29.36
N LEU A 444 14.94 -25.13 28.23
CA LEU A 444 15.83 -24.31 27.41
C LEU A 444 15.90 -22.86 27.96
N LYS A 445 16.39 -22.71 29.18
CA LYS A 445 16.40 -21.39 29.89
C LYS A 445 17.26 -20.32 29.21
N ASN A 446 18.26 -20.72 28.41
CA ASN A 446 19.16 -19.81 27.70
C ASN A 446 18.69 -19.48 26.28
N LEU A 447 17.53 -19.98 25.86
CA LEU A 447 16.97 -19.74 24.52
C LEU A 447 16.65 -18.27 24.34
N ARG A 448 17.23 -17.65 23.29
CA ARG A 448 17.05 -16.25 22.93
C ARG A 448 16.23 -16.07 21.67
N TYR A 449 16.27 -17.02 20.75
CA TYR A 449 15.54 -16.99 19.49
C TYR A 449 14.76 -18.30 19.32
N LEU A 450 13.47 -18.18 19.08
CA LEU A 450 12.59 -19.30 18.76
C LEU A 450 11.76 -18.93 17.52
N ASP A 451 11.87 -19.76 16.46
CA ASP A 451 11.01 -19.64 15.29
C ASP A 451 10.26 -20.97 15.09
N VAL A 452 8.97 -20.92 15.24
CA VAL A 452 8.04 -22.03 14.98
C VAL A 452 6.97 -21.60 13.95
N SER A 453 7.30 -20.64 13.10
CA SER A 453 6.37 -20.11 12.12
C SER A 453 5.94 -21.18 11.11
N TYR A 454 4.66 -21.16 10.73
CA TYR A 454 4.09 -22.06 9.72
C TYR A 454 4.31 -23.57 10.03
N SER A 455 4.29 -23.95 11.31
CA SER A 455 4.57 -25.31 11.77
C SER A 455 3.31 -26.12 12.15
N SER A 456 2.13 -25.61 11.77
CA SER A 456 0.82 -26.22 12.06
C SER A 456 0.57 -26.46 13.56
N ILE A 457 1.14 -25.63 14.43
CA ILE A 457 0.98 -25.73 15.88
C ILE A 457 -0.32 -25.05 16.28
N THR A 458 -1.05 -25.68 17.21
CA THR A 458 -2.20 -25.05 17.89
C THR A 458 -1.79 -24.65 19.29
N PHE A 459 -1.79 -23.34 19.55
CA PHE A 459 -1.52 -22.81 20.88
C PHE A 459 -2.82 -22.81 21.69
N ASP A 460 -2.99 -23.84 22.50
CA ASP A 460 -4.17 -24.08 23.36
C ASP A 460 -3.84 -24.05 24.86
N ASN A 461 -2.55 -23.94 25.23
CA ASN A 461 -2.08 -23.93 26.59
C ASN A 461 -1.39 -22.60 26.94
N VAL A 462 -1.79 -21.98 28.03
CA VAL A 462 -1.22 -20.70 28.53
C VAL A 462 0.24 -20.82 28.99
N GLN A 463 0.76 -22.02 29.19
CA GLN A 463 2.14 -22.28 29.64
C GLN A 463 3.10 -22.60 28.49
N CYS A 464 2.69 -22.41 27.21
CA CYS A 464 3.50 -22.79 26.05
C CYS A 464 4.91 -22.23 26.10
N PHE A 465 5.11 -21.01 26.59
CA PHE A 465 6.44 -20.37 26.66
C PHE A 465 6.96 -20.21 28.10
N TYR A 466 6.34 -20.95 29.03
CA TYR A 466 6.78 -20.90 30.44
C TYR A 466 8.24 -21.34 30.57
N GLY A 467 9.03 -20.56 31.30
CA GLY A 467 10.46 -20.88 31.51
C GLY A 467 11.44 -20.29 30.49
N LEU A 468 10.97 -19.76 29.35
CA LEU A 468 11.80 -19.13 28.34
C LEU A 468 12.15 -17.67 28.68
N ILE A 469 12.70 -17.45 29.88
CA ILE A 469 12.89 -16.09 30.46
C ILE A 469 13.94 -15.25 29.71
N SER A 470 14.83 -15.90 28.94
CA SER A 470 15.89 -15.22 28.17
C SER A 470 15.49 -14.92 26.74
N LEU A 471 14.23 -15.21 26.35
CA LEU A 471 13.80 -15.10 24.97
C LEU A 471 13.71 -13.63 24.49
N ASN A 472 14.46 -13.32 23.42
CA ASN A 472 14.46 -12.00 22.79
C ASN A 472 13.60 -11.97 21.52
N VAL A 473 13.60 -13.06 20.74
CA VAL A 473 12.89 -13.15 19.46
C VAL A 473 11.97 -14.37 19.47
N LEU A 474 10.69 -14.11 19.26
CA LEU A 474 9.65 -15.14 19.12
C LEU A 474 8.91 -14.96 17.81
N LYS A 475 8.99 -15.97 16.92
CA LYS A 475 8.24 -16.03 15.69
C LYS A 475 7.29 -17.23 15.70
N ILE A 476 6.00 -16.96 15.63
CA ILE A 476 4.93 -17.94 15.68
C ILE A 476 3.91 -17.75 14.54
N ALA A 477 4.31 -17.04 13.50
CA ALA A 477 3.45 -16.72 12.36
C ALA A 477 2.83 -17.97 11.71
N GLY A 478 1.64 -17.84 11.14
CA GLY A 478 0.99 -18.90 10.36
C GLY A 478 0.55 -20.13 11.15
N ASN A 479 0.42 -20.01 12.47
CA ASN A 479 -0.08 -21.06 13.36
C ASN A 479 -1.49 -20.73 13.85
N ASN A 480 -2.09 -21.67 14.58
CA ASN A 480 -3.42 -21.49 15.12
C ASN A 480 -3.38 -21.06 16.59
N PHE A 481 -4.05 -19.96 16.92
CA PHE A 481 -4.11 -19.42 18.28
C PHE A 481 -5.53 -19.41 18.81
N GLN A 482 -5.74 -19.98 19.99
CA GLN A 482 -7.00 -19.79 20.70
C GLN A 482 -7.01 -18.41 21.37
N SER A 483 -8.07 -17.63 21.19
CA SER A 483 -8.17 -16.23 21.68
C SER A 483 -7.88 -16.09 23.18
N ASP A 484 -8.37 -17.03 23.98
CA ASP A 484 -8.21 -16.98 25.43
C ASP A 484 -6.77 -17.24 25.88
N VAL A 485 -6.01 -18.03 25.12
CA VAL A 485 -4.61 -18.36 25.41
C VAL A 485 -3.71 -17.13 25.20
N ALA A 486 -3.98 -16.33 24.19
CA ALA A 486 -3.20 -15.12 23.89
C ALA A 486 -3.16 -14.14 25.07
N ARG A 487 -4.13 -14.16 25.97
CA ARG A 487 -4.18 -13.30 27.15
C ARG A 487 -3.06 -13.55 28.16
N TYR A 488 -2.58 -14.78 28.29
CA TYR A 488 -1.67 -15.18 29.36
C TYR A 488 -0.38 -15.83 28.88
N VAL A 489 -0.32 -16.26 27.62
CA VAL A 489 0.79 -17.06 27.08
C VAL A 489 2.14 -16.35 27.09
N PHE A 490 2.16 -15.02 27.00
CA PHE A 490 3.37 -14.20 27.00
C PHE A 490 3.80 -13.74 28.40
N LYS A 491 3.16 -14.27 29.43
CA LYS A 491 3.51 -13.92 30.82
C LYS A 491 4.97 -14.25 31.11
N ASN A 492 5.68 -13.32 31.76
CA ASN A 492 7.08 -13.42 32.15
C ASN A 492 8.12 -13.33 31.02
N LEU A 493 7.72 -13.11 29.74
CA LEU A 493 8.69 -12.87 28.66
C LEU A 493 9.21 -11.43 28.64
N THR A 494 9.78 -10.98 29.76
CA THR A 494 10.19 -9.59 29.95
C THR A 494 11.35 -9.14 29.08
N CYS A 495 12.14 -10.09 28.54
CA CYS A 495 13.28 -9.83 27.66
C CYS A 495 12.89 -9.83 26.18
N LEU A 496 11.62 -10.10 25.84
CA LEU A 496 11.19 -10.22 24.45
C LEU A 496 11.24 -8.86 23.74
N GLU A 497 11.99 -8.80 22.63
CA GLU A 497 12.20 -7.60 21.83
C GLU A 497 11.46 -7.66 20.50
N TYR A 498 11.27 -8.86 19.96
CA TYR A 498 10.62 -9.10 18.67
C TYR A 498 9.56 -10.19 18.81
N LEU A 499 8.31 -9.89 18.38
CA LEU A 499 7.21 -10.84 18.36
C LEU A 499 6.51 -10.80 17.01
N ASP A 500 6.48 -11.95 16.31
CA ASP A 500 5.74 -12.14 15.06
C ASP A 500 4.60 -13.15 15.27
N MET A 501 3.37 -12.64 15.21
CA MET A 501 2.12 -13.40 15.26
C MET A 501 1.30 -13.20 13.98
N SER A 502 1.97 -12.96 12.85
CA SER A 502 1.27 -12.78 11.58
C SER A 502 0.56 -14.06 11.13
N TYR A 503 -0.55 -13.92 10.43
CA TYR A 503 -1.34 -15.05 9.88
C TYR A 503 -1.77 -16.11 10.93
N CYS A 504 -2.02 -15.70 12.18
CA CYS A 504 -2.45 -16.60 13.28
C CYS A 504 -3.97 -16.67 13.46
N HIS A 505 -4.75 -16.17 12.51
CA HIS A 505 -6.22 -16.16 12.53
C HIS A 505 -6.84 -15.40 13.71
N LEU A 506 -6.10 -14.48 14.35
CA LEU A 506 -6.56 -13.71 15.48
C LEU A 506 -7.68 -12.75 15.08
N ALA A 507 -8.84 -12.84 15.75
CA ALA A 507 -9.96 -11.93 15.58
C ALA A 507 -9.91 -10.76 16.56
N GLU A 508 -9.43 -11.03 17.77
CA GLU A 508 -9.29 -10.04 18.83
C GLU A 508 -8.10 -10.36 19.73
N LEU A 509 -7.58 -9.38 20.42
CA LEU A 509 -6.53 -9.49 21.43
C LEU A 509 -6.97 -8.77 22.68
N HIS A 510 -6.84 -9.47 23.82
CA HIS A 510 -7.18 -8.86 25.11
C HIS A 510 -6.19 -7.74 25.45
N PRO A 511 -6.63 -6.60 26.02
CA PRO A 511 -5.76 -5.49 26.37
C PRO A 511 -4.56 -5.85 27.27
N SER A 512 -4.65 -6.91 28.07
CA SER A 512 -3.55 -7.37 28.95
C SER A 512 -2.61 -8.40 28.29
N SER A 513 -2.82 -8.78 27.00
CA SER A 513 -2.02 -9.82 26.34
C SER A 513 -0.52 -9.53 26.31
N PHE A 514 -0.15 -8.27 26.18
CA PHE A 514 1.24 -7.83 26.07
C PHE A 514 1.76 -7.09 27.29
N LYS A 515 1.06 -7.18 28.44
CA LYS A 515 1.35 -6.41 29.65
C LYS A 515 2.78 -6.60 30.18
N ASP A 516 3.34 -7.79 30.04
CA ASP A 516 4.66 -8.14 30.58
C ASP A 516 5.80 -7.91 29.57
N LEU A 517 5.48 -7.57 28.30
CA LEU A 517 6.46 -7.40 27.22
C LEU A 517 7.11 -6.01 27.20
N ARG A 518 7.73 -5.62 28.31
CA ARG A 518 8.30 -4.26 28.50
C ARG A 518 9.49 -3.95 27.60
N SER A 519 10.16 -4.98 27.06
CA SER A 519 11.31 -4.82 26.16
C SER A 519 10.96 -4.91 24.69
N LEU A 520 9.67 -5.03 24.36
CA LEU A 520 9.24 -5.24 22.96
C LEU A 520 9.50 -3.98 22.11
N HIS A 521 10.25 -4.18 21.01
CA HIS A 521 10.58 -3.15 20.03
C HIS A 521 9.77 -3.32 18.74
N MET A 522 9.50 -4.56 18.33
CA MET A 522 8.76 -4.87 17.12
C MET A 522 7.63 -5.86 17.39
N LEU A 523 6.41 -5.51 16.97
CA LEU A 523 5.23 -6.36 17.02
C LEU A 523 4.61 -6.49 15.64
N ILE A 524 4.53 -7.74 15.14
CA ILE A 524 3.95 -8.06 13.84
C ILE A 524 2.67 -8.87 14.03
N LEU A 525 1.55 -8.29 13.63
CA LEU A 525 0.21 -8.87 13.68
C LEU A 525 -0.45 -8.91 12.29
N SER A 526 0.36 -8.83 11.25
CA SER A 526 -0.09 -8.76 9.85
C SER A 526 -0.89 -9.99 9.43
N GLY A 527 -1.88 -9.83 8.56
CA GLY A 527 -2.60 -10.96 7.98
C GLY A 527 -3.52 -11.70 8.96
N ASN A 528 -3.99 -11.04 10.00
CA ASN A 528 -4.98 -11.56 10.95
C ASN A 528 -6.39 -11.05 10.61
N LYS A 529 -7.33 -11.18 11.54
CA LYS A 529 -8.73 -10.72 11.40
C LYS A 529 -9.07 -9.64 12.41
N LEU A 530 -8.07 -8.88 12.90
CA LEU A 530 -8.26 -7.85 13.91
C LEU A 530 -9.11 -6.72 13.37
N MET A 531 -10.13 -6.34 14.14
CA MET A 531 -11.02 -5.21 13.82
C MET A 531 -10.58 -3.92 14.51
N THR A 532 -9.85 -4.02 15.62
CA THR A 532 -9.37 -2.90 16.43
C THR A 532 -7.93 -3.14 16.90
N VAL A 533 -7.28 -2.10 17.41
CA VAL A 533 -5.98 -2.17 18.06
C VAL A 533 -6.07 -1.78 19.56
N ASP A 534 -7.22 -2.03 20.19
CA ASP A 534 -7.53 -1.65 21.57
C ASP A 534 -6.61 -2.31 22.60
N PHE A 535 -5.93 -3.40 22.24
CA PHE A 535 -4.90 -4.04 23.06
C PHE A 535 -3.73 -3.11 23.41
N LEU A 536 -3.52 -2.03 22.66
CA LEU A 536 -2.49 -1.03 22.96
C LEU A 536 -2.86 -0.13 24.14
N THR A 537 -4.14 -0.02 24.48
CA THR A 537 -4.64 0.92 25.49
C THR A 537 -4.11 0.63 26.90
N PHE A 538 -3.84 -0.63 27.21
CA PHE A 538 -3.41 -1.11 28.53
C PHE A 538 -2.06 -1.84 28.50
N SER A 539 -1.33 -1.75 27.41
CA SER A 539 -0.03 -2.39 27.25
C SER A 539 1.09 -1.46 27.73
N ASN A 540 2.07 -2.01 28.46
CA ASN A 540 3.28 -1.28 28.85
C ASN A 540 4.36 -1.35 27.75
N LEU A 541 3.98 -1.14 26.49
CA LEU A 541 4.86 -1.26 25.32
C LEU A 541 5.66 0.04 25.08
N GLU A 542 6.30 0.59 26.12
CA GLU A 542 7.01 1.87 26.03
C GLU A 542 8.18 1.88 25.04
N LYS A 543 8.78 0.70 24.77
CA LYS A 543 9.92 0.55 23.86
C LYS A 543 9.51 0.18 22.43
N LEU A 544 8.20 0.07 22.16
CA LEU A 544 7.74 -0.33 20.84
C LEU A 544 8.06 0.74 19.79
N THR A 545 8.86 0.38 18.81
CA THR A 545 9.27 1.25 17.70
C THR A 545 8.57 0.90 16.40
N SER A 546 8.15 -0.36 16.24
CA SER A 546 7.56 -0.85 14.99
C SER A 546 6.34 -1.73 15.25
N LEU A 547 5.21 -1.35 14.64
CA LEU A 547 3.94 -2.07 14.74
C LEU A 547 3.39 -2.34 13.34
N TYR A 548 3.19 -3.61 13.02
CA TYR A 548 2.62 -4.05 11.74
C TYR A 548 1.27 -4.71 11.96
N VAL A 549 0.20 -4.06 11.52
CA VAL A 549 -1.18 -4.56 11.55
C VAL A 549 -1.82 -4.57 10.17
N ASN A 550 -1.01 -4.55 9.13
CA ASN A 550 -1.46 -4.60 7.75
C ASN A 550 -2.19 -5.92 7.43
N LYS A 551 -3.03 -5.92 6.39
CA LYS A 551 -3.83 -7.10 5.99
C LYS A 551 -4.69 -7.65 7.15
N ASN A 552 -5.36 -6.76 7.87
CA ASN A 552 -6.34 -7.09 8.90
C ASN A 552 -7.74 -6.61 8.48
N SER A 553 -8.68 -6.56 9.39
CA SER A 553 -10.06 -6.11 9.18
C SER A 553 -10.35 -4.77 9.87
N ILE A 554 -9.33 -3.91 10.04
CA ILE A 554 -9.46 -2.64 10.74
C ILE A 554 -10.20 -1.65 9.81
N ILE A 555 -11.33 -1.14 10.30
CA ILE A 555 -12.17 -0.17 9.59
C ILE A 555 -11.78 1.25 10.01
N SER A 556 -11.59 1.45 11.31
CA SER A 556 -11.17 2.71 11.92
C SER A 556 -10.52 2.47 13.27
N ILE A 557 -9.77 3.44 13.77
CA ILE A 557 -9.18 3.42 15.12
C ILE A 557 -9.71 4.64 15.86
N SER A 558 -10.20 4.44 17.09
CA SER A 558 -10.73 5.52 17.89
C SER A 558 -9.62 6.49 18.35
N LEU A 559 -9.98 7.76 18.53
CA LEU A 559 -9.03 8.79 18.96
C LEU A 559 -8.38 8.46 20.31
N ASP A 560 -9.12 7.85 21.23
CA ASP A 560 -8.61 7.42 22.53
C ASP A 560 -7.47 6.41 22.43
N VAL A 561 -7.53 5.51 21.44
CA VAL A 561 -6.46 4.52 21.17
C VAL A 561 -5.28 5.18 20.47
N LEU A 562 -5.54 6.06 19.52
CA LEU A 562 -4.51 6.80 18.79
C LEU A 562 -3.66 7.68 19.71
N GLN A 563 -4.27 8.31 20.72
CA GLN A 563 -3.56 9.12 21.73
C GLN A 563 -2.70 8.29 22.70
N LYS A 564 -2.98 6.98 22.83
CA LYS A 564 -2.25 6.05 23.69
C LYS A 564 -1.22 5.21 22.95
N LEU A 565 -1.00 5.48 21.67
CA LEU A 565 0.08 4.84 20.92
C LEU A 565 1.43 5.10 21.59
N PRO A 566 2.36 4.13 21.56
CA PRO A 566 3.68 4.30 22.14
C PRO A 566 4.40 5.52 21.54
N THR A 567 4.96 6.37 22.39
CA THR A 567 5.63 7.62 21.99
C THR A 567 6.87 7.41 21.12
N ASN A 568 7.49 6.24 21.24
CA ASN A 568 8.68 5.85 20.47
C ASN A 568 8.35 5.16 19.13
N LEU A 569 7.07 5.06 18.77
CA LEU A 569 6.64 4.40 17.54
C LEU A 569 7.15 5.20 16.32
N SER A 570 7.99 4.57 15.52
CA SER A 570 8.59 5.14 14.31
C SER A 570 8.06 4.51 13.02
N VAL A 571 7.52 3.28 13.13
CA VAL A 571 6.94 2.54 12.00
C VAL A 571 5.58 1.98 12.41
N PHE A 572 4.54 2.37 11.68
CA PHE A 572 3.19 1.84 11.86
C PHE A 572 2.60 1.46 10.50
N ASP A 573 2.41 0.16 10.26
CA ASP A 573 1.85 -0.32 8.99
C ASP A 573 0.37 -0.70 9.14
N LEU A 574 -0.48 0.12 8.54
CA LEU A 574 -1.93 -0.04 8.43
C LEU A 574 -2.39 -0.48 7.03
N SER A 575 -1.46 -0.71 6.11
CA SER A 575 -1.78 -0.98 4.71
C SER A 575 -2.68 -2.20 4.52
N SER A 576 -3.44 -2.25 3.44
CA SER A 576 -4.33 -3.38 3.12
C SER A 576 -5.37 -3.72 4.21
N ASN A 577 -5.79 -2.74 5.01
CA ASN A 577 -6.97 -2.82 5.86
C ASN A 577 -8.18 -2.20 5.13
N PRO A 578 -9.42 -2.62 5.42
CA PRO A 578 -10.64 -2.05 4.83
C PRO A 578 -11.01 -0.73 5.53
N ILE A 579 -10.12 0.28 5.45
CA ILE A 579 -10.35 1.57 6.11
C ILE A 579 -11.60 2.25 5.53
N GLU A 580 -12.51 2.66 6.39
CA GLU A 580 -13.70 3.41 6.00
C GLU A 580 -13.44 4.91 6.03
N CYS A 581 -13.38 5.53 4.85
CA CYS A 581 -13.26 6.97 4.71
C CYS A 581 -14.66 7.60 4.60
N SER A 582 -15.19 7.95 5.74
CA SER A 582 -16.49 8.64 5.85
C SER A 582 -16.40 9.77 6.86
N CYS A 583 -17.41 10.65 6.82
CA CYS A 583 -17.47 11.75 7.77
C CYS A 583 -17.65 11.30 9.25
N ALA A 584 -17.97 10.03 9.47
CA ALA A 584 -18.04 9.47 10.83
C ALA A 584 -16.64 9.17 11.40
N HIS A 585 -15.62 8.99 10.54
CA HIS A 585 -14.26 8.61 10.92
C HIS A 585 -13.21 9.68 10.60
N THR A 586 -13.64 10.95 10.53
CA THR A 586 -12.80 12.10 10.17
C THR A 586 -11.57 12.23 11.07
N ASP A 587 -11.71 11.98 12.38
CA ASP A 587 -10.60 12.07 13.34
C ASP A 587 -9.47 11.08 13.02
N PHE A 588 -9.82 9.86 12.64
CA PHE A 588 -8.85 8.85 12.25
C PHE A 588 -8.15 9.18 10.93
N ILE A 589 -8.90 9.69 9.97
CA ILE A 589 -8.34 10.09 8.66
C ILE A 589 -7.41 11.29 8.83
N LEU A 590 -7.79 12.28 9.63
CA LEU A 590 -6.92 13.41 10.00
C LEU A 590 -5.63 12.92 10.63
N TRP A 591 -5.74 11.99 11.56
CA TRP A 591 -4.57 11.39 12.20
C TRP A 591 -3.63 10.72 11.18
N ILE A 592 -4.17 9.96 10.19
CA ILE A 592 -3.37 9.35 9.10
C ILE A 592 -2.64 10.44 8.29
N ILE A 593 -3.31 11.55 7.98
CA ILE A 593 -2.75 12.65 7.20
C ILE A 593 -1.62 13.36 7.96
N GLU A 594 -1.81 13.60 9.25
CA GLU A 594 -0.85 14.31 10.12
C GLU A 594 0.37 13.44 10.45
N HIS A 595 0.20 12.12 10.58
CA HIS A 595 1.24 11.20 11.02
C HIS A 595 1.87 10.38 9.88
N ARG A 596 1.88 10.90 8.65
CA ARG A 596 2.50 10.24 7.47
C ARG A 596 3.96 9.82 7.70
N GLY A 597 4.67 10.48 8.59
CA GLY A 597 6.08 10.21 8.86
C GLY A 597 6.36 8.88 9.56
N ILE A 598 5.38 8.34 10.30
CA ILE A 598 5.49 7.05 10.98
C ILE A 598 4.74 5.92 10.25
N LEU A 599 3.89 6.29 9.27
CA LEU A 599 3.13 5.30 8.49
C LEU A 599 4.01 4.69 7.39
N GLU A 600 4.10 3.37 7.37
CA GLU A 600 4.76 2.65 6.30
C GLU A 600 3.85 2.61 5.07
N GLN A 601 4.35 3.08 3.93
CA GLN A 601 3.64 3.12 2.65
C GLN A 601 2.22 3.74 2.75
N PRO A 602 2.08 5.01 3.17
CA PRO A 602 0.77 5.64 3.38
C PRO A 602 -0.12 5.65 2.13
N GLN A 603 0.47 5.57 0.93
CA GLN A 603 -0.25 5.42 -0.35
C GLN A 603 -0.98 4.08 -0.48
N ASN A 604 -0.63 3.06 0.30
CA ASN A 604 -1.26 1.74 0.31
C ASN A 604 -2.32 1.57 1.41
N ILE A 605 -2.57 2.64 2.18
CA ILE A 605 -3.71 2.72 3.11
C ILE A 605 -4.90 3.20 2.29
N LEU A 606 -5.73 2.25 1.82
CA LEU A 606 -6.80 2.52 0.87
C LEU A 606 -8.15 2.67 1.57
N CYS A 607 -8.90 3.68 1.14
CA CYS A 607 -10.30 3.84 1.51
C CYS A 607 -11.16 2.78 0.83
N LYS A 608 -11.91 2.01 1.61
CA LYS A 608 -12.91 1.09 1.08
C LYS A 608 -14.25 1.80 0.96
N THR A 609 -14.69 2.09 -0.25
CA THR A 609 -15.97 2.73 -0.52
C THR A 609 -16.99 1.73 -1.04
N PHE A 610 -18.20 1.73 -0.45
CA PHE A 610 -19.30 0.84 -0.87
C PHE A 610 -19.88 1.20 -2.25
N SER A 611 -19.54 2.35 -2.84
CA SER A 611 -20.19 2.89 -4.02
C SER A 611 -19.27 3.35 -5.15
N ALA A 612 -17.95 3.37 -4.97
CA ALA A 612 -17.01 3.82 -5.99
C ALA A 612 -16.28 2.66 -6.67
N SER A 613 -16.02 2.79 -7.96
CA SER A 613 -15.40 1.77 -8.80
C SER A 613 -13.88 1.60 -8.60
N SER A 614 -13.27 2.35 -7.71
CA SER A 614 -11.83 2.25 -7.41
C SER A 614 -11.52 2.72 -5.98
N ASP A 615 -10.72 1.93 -5.27
CA ASP A 615 -10.14 2.32 -3.98
C ASP A 615 -9.11 3.44 -4.20
N PHE A 616 -9.05 4.41 -3.29
CA PHE A 616 -8.10 5.53 -3.33
C PHE A 616 -7.37 5.67 -1.98
N PRO A 617 -6.18 6.28 -1.93
CA PRO A 617 -5.44 6.45 -0.69
C PRO A 617 -6.21 7.28 0.35
N ALA A 618 -6.20 6.85 1.61
CA ALA A 618 -6.84 7.58 2.70
C ALA A 618 -6.25 8.99 2.89
N THR A 619 -5.02 9.20 2.46
CA THR A 619 -4.35 10.50 2.46
C THR A 619 -4.94 11.51 1.49
N ASP A 620 -5.71 11.03 0.51
CA ASP A 620 -6.31 11.85 -0.55
C ASP A 620 -7.81 12.10 -0.30
N PHE A 621 -8.31 11.67 0.87
CA PHE A 621 -9.68 11.91 1.26
C PHE A 621 -9.93 13.41 1.52
N ASP A 622 -10.93 13.96 0.85
CA ASP A 622 -11.33 15.36 1.02
C ASP A 622 -12.17 15.55 2.29
N ILE A 623 -11.50 15.94 3.38
CA ILE A 623 -12.13 16.21 4.67
C ILE A 623 -13.02 17.46 4.62
N ASP A 624 -12.70 18.44 3.76
CA ASP A 624 -13.48 19.67 3.61
C ASP A 624 -14.89 19.37 3.09
N SER A 625 -15.06 18.29 2.34
CA SER A 625 -16.38 17.82 1.91
C SER A 625 -17.30 17.47 3.09
N CYS A 626 -16.76 16.94 4.18
CA CYS A 626 -17.52 16.63 5.41
C CYS A 626 -17.96 17.89 6.16
N VAL A 627 -17.10 18.90 6.22
CA VAL A 627 -17.39 20.21 6.84
C VAL A 627 -18.42 20.98 6.00
N TYR A 628 -18.31 20.91 4.69
CA TYR A 628 -19.23 21.56 3.77
C TYR A 628 -20.65 20.96 3.88
N ASN A 629 -20.80 19.66 3.97
CA ASN A 629 -22.10 19.00 4.15
C ASN A 629 -22.77 19.37 5.48
N THR A 630 -22.01 19.45 6.58
CA THR A 630 -22.58 19.90 7.86
C THR A 630 -23.00 21.37 7.83
N ARG A 631 -22.25 22.25 7.21
CA ARG A 631 -22.62 23.65 7.01
C ARG A 631 -23.84 23.76 6.10
N LEU A 632 -23.91 23.02 5.02
CA LEU A 632 -25.05 22.99 4.11
C LEU A 632 -26.32 22.51 4.82
N THR A 633 -26.27 21.47 5.62
CA THR A 633 -27.40 20.97 6.41
C THR A 633 -27.91 22.00 7.44
N VAL A 634 -26.99 22.70 8.12
CA VAL A 634 -27.36 23.77 9.05
C VAL A 634 -28.01 24.93 8.30
N ILE A 635 -27.49 25.35 7.16
CA ILE A 635 -28.10 26.41 6.33
C ILE A 635 -29.48 26.00 5.85
N LEU A 636 -29.63 24.76 5.37
CA LEU A 636 -30.96 24.25 4.94
C LEU A 636 -31.94 24.19 6.09
N LEU A 637 -31.54 23.79 7.29
CA LEU A 637 -32.38 23.83 8.49
C LEU A 637 -32.84 25.27 8.84
N ILE A 638 -31.92 26.23 8.82
CA ILE A 638 -32.24 27.64 9.06
C ILE A 638 -33.22 28.16 7.98
N CYS A 639 -32.96 27.82 6.71
CA CYS A 639 -33.85 28.19 5.61
C CYS A 639 -35.25 27.56 5.77
N CYS A 640 -35.35 26.32 6.17
CA CYS A 640 -36.64 25.67 6.44
C CYS A 640 -37.40 26.33 7.59
N VAL A 641 -36.71 26.59 8.71
CA VAL A 641 -37.35 27.27 9.87
C VAL A 641 -37.82 28.68 9.49
N THR A 642 -37.01 29.44 8.76
CA THR A 642 -37.39 30.76 8.30
C THR A 642 -38.54 30.71 7.29
N ALA A 643 -38.55 29.77 6.37
CA ALA A 643 -39.66 29.55 5.43
C ALA A 643 -40.96 29.20 6.16
N VAL A 644 -40.94 28.30 7.14
CA VAL A 644 -42.12 27.94 7.95
C VAL A 644 -42.65 29.12 8.76
N THR A 645 -41.75 29.93 9.35
CA THR A 645 -42.16 31.12 10.09
C THR A 645 -42.79 32.18 9.18
N VAL A 646 -42.20 32.42 8.00
CA VAL A 646 -42.78 33.35 7.00
C VAL A 646 -44.13 32.86 6.49
N LEU A 647 -44.24 31.55 6.16
CA LEU A 647 -45.52 30.96 5.74
C LEU A 647 -46.56 31.03 6.83
N SER A 648 -46.22 30.86 8.09
CA SER A 648 -47.13 30.97 9.22
C SER A 648 -47.64 32.41 9.39
N VAL A 649 -46.77 33.39 9.27
CA VAL A 649 -47.12 34.83 9.33
C VAL A 649 -48.02 35.20 8.16
N VAL A 650 -47.73 34.74 6.96
CA VAL A 650 -48.54 34.96 5.76
C VAL A 650 -49.90 34.28 5.93
N ALA A 651 -49.96 33.05 6.41
CA ALA A 651 -51.20 32.34 6.66
C ALA A 651 -52.06 33.05 7.71
N TYR A 652 -51.46 33.56 8.81
CA TYR A 652 -52.15 34.33 9.83
C TYR A 652 -52.69 35.67 9.29
N ARG A 653 -51.89 36.37 8.51
CA ARG A 653 -52.28 37.70 7.97
C ARG A 653 -53.33 37.58 6.89
N PHE A 654 -53.39 36.54 6.13
CA PHE A 654 -54.29 36.32 5.00
C PHE A 654 -55.29 35.17 5.26
N GLN A 655 -55.58 34.83 6.52
CA GLN A 655 -56.46 33.71 6.88
C GLN A 655 -57.88 33.78 6.21
N PHE A 656 -58.43 34.97 6.00
CA PHE A 656 -59.69 35.15 5.31
C PHE A 656 -59.62 34.80 3.83
N TYR A 657 -58.53 35.21 3.13
CA TYR A 657 -58.33 34.90 1.72
C TYR A 657 -57.98 33.41 1.51
N LEU A 658 -57.26 32.79 2.47
CA LEU A 658 -56.96 31.37 2.43
C LEU A 658 -58.23 30.53 2.61
N LYS A 659 -59.14 30.89 3.50
CA LYS A 659 -60.46 30.25 3.63
C LYS A 659 -61.24 30.32 2.34
N TYR A 660 -61.23 31.47 1.68
CA TYR A 660 -61.85 31.65 0.37
C TYR A 660 -61.26 30.78 -0.72
N CYS A 661 -59.92 30.71 -0.83
CA CYS A 661 -59.25 29.84 -1.74
C CYS A 661 -59.55 28.36 -1.47
N CYS A 662 -59.62 27.95 -0.18
CA CYS A 662 -59.99 26.58 0.18
C CYS A 662 -61.42 26.22 -0.25
N ILE A 663 -62.41 27.20 -0.16
CA ILE A 663 -63.79 27.00 -0.65
C ILE A 663 -63.75 26.80 -2.17
N LEU A 664 -62.98 27.62 -2.89
CA LEU A 664 -62.88 27.52 -4.36
C LEU A 664 -62.18 26.21 -4.79
N LEU A 665 -61.12 25.76 -4.10
CA LEU A 665 -60.39 24.53 -4.40
C LEU A 665 -61.16 23.24 -4.08
N LYS A 666 -62.15 23.33 -3.11
CA LYS A 666 -63.05 22.19 -2.83
C LYS A 666 -64.11 21.97 -3.89
N GLY A 667 -64.08 22.76 -4.98
CA GLY A 667 -64.97 22.55 -6.10
C GLY A 667 -66.42 22.65 -5.65
N TYR A 668 -66.87 23.88 -5.36
CA TYR A 668 -68.32 24.14 -5.16
C TYR A 668 -68.98 23.72 -6.49
N LYS A 669 -69.73 22.62 -6.49
CA LYS A 669 -70.65 22.27 -7.55
C LYS A 669 -71.79 23.34 -7.42
N SER A 670 -71.85 24.22 -8.40
CA SER A 670 -72.99 25.12 -8.54
C SER A 670 -74.28 24.32 -8.35
N PRO A 671 -75.14 24.62 -7.40
CA PRO A 671 -76.45 24.01 -7.31
C PRO A 671 -77.24 24.47 -8.57
N LYS A 672 -77.80 23.51 -9.29
CA LYS A 672 -78.74 23.73 -10.37
C LYS A 672 -79.73 24.75 -9.85
N GLN A 673 -79.97 25.91 -10.61
CA GLN A 673 -81.01 26.89 -10.47
C GLN A 673 -81.81 26.82 -9.15
N GLN A 674 -81.27 27.39 -8.07
CA GLN A 674 -82.00 27.62 -6.88
C GLN A 674 -82.77 28.93 -7.15
N GLU A 675 -84.08 28.94 -6.99
CA GLU A 675 -84.90 30.14 -7.07
C GLU A 675 -84.30 31.14 -6.05
N CYS A 676 -83.80 32.28 -6.54
CA CYS A 676 -83.31 33.37 -5.69
C CYS A 676 -84.40 33.87 -4.80
N SER A 677 -84.16 33.83 -3.49
CA SER A 677 -85.19 34.32 -2.52
C SER A 677 -85.37 35.85 -2.56
N TYR A 678 -84.36 36.54 -3.13
CA TYR A 678 -84.31 37.97 -3.23
C TYR A 678 -83.96 38.42 -4.65
N ASP A 679 -84.53 39.58 -5.04
CA ASP A 679 -84.20 40.19 -6.33
C ASP A 679 -82.88 40.90 -6.30
N ALA A 680 -82.47 41.50 -5.16
CA ALA A 680 -81.18 42.17 -5.04
C ALA A 680 -80.66 42.17 -3.60
N PHE A 681 -79.32 41.84 -3.46
CA PHE A 681 -78.58 42.04 -2.22
C PHE A 681 -78.01 43.43 -2.17
N VAL A 682 -78.21 44.16 -1.06
CA VAL A 682 -77.77 45.56 -0.93
C VAL A 682 -76.52 45.66 -0.05
N ILE A 683 -75.43 46.14 -0.62
CA ILE A 683 -74.18 46.36 0.11
C ILE A 683 -74.05 47.85 0.41
N PHE A 684 -74.06 48.20 1.68
CA PHE A 684 -74.01 49.57 2.13
C PHE A 684 -73.29 49.74 3.47
N SER A 685 -72.87 50.98 3.80
CA SER A 685 -72.36 51.29 5.12
C SER A 685 -73.43 51.40 6.15
N SER A 686 -73.26 50.96 7.41
CA SER A 686 -74.15 51.08 8.52
C SER A 686 -74.49 52.58 8.79
N TYR A 687 -73.61 53.48 8.41
CA TYR A 687 -73.85 54.93 8.48
C TYR A 687 -74.92 55.42 7.47
N ASP A 688 -75.14 54.63 6.41
CA ASP A 688 -76.14 55.00 5.35
C ASP A 688 -77.48 54.32 5.56
N GLU A 689 -77.63 53.58 6.67
CA GLU A 689 -78.87 52.82 7.02
C GLU A 689 -80.16 53.61 6.92
N MET A 690 -80.17 54.79 7.47
CA MET A 690 -81.32 55.65 7.42
C MET A 690 -81.79 55.95 6.00
N TRP A 691 -80.84 56.19 5.08
CA TRP A 691 -81.20 56.41 3.66
C TRP A 691 -81.69 55.10 3.02
N ILE A 692 -81.05 53.92 3.37
CA ILE A 692 -81.49 52.66 2.85
C ILE A 692 -82.94 52.35 3.27
N MET A 693 -83.24 52.52 4.51
CA MET A 693 -84.65 52.25 5.03
C MET A 693 -85.65 53.18 4.53
N ASN A 694 -85.39 54.47 4.58
CA ASN A 694 -86.44 55.51 4.28
C ASN A 694 -86.59 55.80 2.81
N GLU A 695 -85.55 55.61 2.01
CA GLU A 695 -85.54 55.91 0.59
C GLU A 695 -85.49 54.63 -0.28
N LEU A 696 -84.49 53.75 -0.08
CA LEU A 696 -84.31 52.63 -0.98
C LEU A 696 -85.36 51.52 -0.79
N VAL A 697 -85.61 51.13 0.45
CA VAL A 697 -86.65 50.12 0.79
C VAL A 697 -87.98 50.59 0.47
N GLU A 698 -88.35 51.81 0.89
CA GLU A 698 -89.65 52.40 0.66
C GLU A 698 -89.98 52.48 -0.83
N ASN A 699 -89.08 52.93 -1.65
CA ASN A 699 -89.28 53.05 -3.07
C ASN A 699 -89.17 51.75 -3.88
N LEU A 700 -88.44 50.78 -3.44
CA LEU A 700 -88.29 49.50 -4.20
C LEU A 700 -89.24 48.39 -3.71
N GLU A 701 -89.38 48.14 -2.39
CA GLU A 701 -90.22 47.07 -1.86
C GLU A 701 -91.72 47.47 -1.91
N ASN A 702 -92.03 48.68 -1.59
CA ASN A 702 -93.44 49.20 -1.59
C ASN A 702 -93.89 49.72 -2.97
N GLY A 703 -93.01 49.57 -3.98
CA GLY A 703 -93.39 49.97 -5.34
C GLY A 703 -94.10 48.90 -6.16
N VAL A 704 -94.58 49.25 -7.38
CA VAL A 704 -95.25 48.26 -8.25
C VAL A 704 -94.42 48.08 -9.54
N PRO A 705 -93.96 46.85 -9.88
CA PRO A 705 -93.92 45.65 -9.06
C PRO A 705 -92.93 45.77 -7.88
N PRO A 706 -93.12 45.06 -6.77
CA PRO A 706 -92.21 45.09 -5.61
C PRO A 706 -90.95 44.41 -5.96
N VAL A 707 -89.82 44.90 -5.43
CA VAL A 707 -88.47 44.32 -5.58
C VAL A 707 -88.03 43.90 -4.19
N HIS A 708 -87.83 42.56 -3.98
CA HIS A 708 -87.47 42.04 -2.69
C HIS A 708 -85.93 42.19 -2.46
N LEU A 709 -85.61 43.01 -1.44
CA LEU A 709 -84.25 43.33 -1.10
C LEU A 709 -83.70 42.44 0.05
N CYS A 710 -82.47 41.91 -0.10
CA CYS A 710 -81.74 41.30 1.00
C CYS A 710 -80.82 42.32 1.66
N LEU A 711 -81.05 42.58 2.96
CA LEU A 711 -80.31 43.56 3.78
C LEU A 711 -79.60 42.82 4.90
N HIS A 712 -78.32 43.03 5.06
CA HIS A 712 -77.47 42.27 6.03
C HIS A 712 -77.99 42.43 7.48
N MET A 713 -78.62 43.53 7.87
CA MET A 713 -79.17 43.78 9.20
C MET A 713 -80.51 43.10 9.45
N ARG A 714 -81.29 42.82 8.40
CA ARG A 714 -82.68 42.32 8.52
C ARG A 714 -82.74 40.83 8.16
N ASP A 715 -82.04 40.42 7.10
CA ASP A 715 -82.30 39.13 6.41
C ASP A 715 -81.18 38.08 6.63
N PHE A 716 -80.04 38.46 7.26
CA PHE A 716 -79.00 37.54 7.54
C PHE A 716 -79.30 36.57 8.71
N GLU A 717 -79.00 35.32 8.56
CA GLU A 717 -79.34 34.31 9.56
C GLU A 717 -78.42 34.45 10.77
N ALA A 718 -79.06 34.58 11.96
CA ALA A 718 -78.34 34.65 13.21
C ALA A 718 -77.58 33.33 13.54
N GLY A 719 -76.30 33.41 13.93
CA GLY A 719 -75.49 32.26 14.30
C GLY A 719 -74.57 31.75 13.18
N LYS A 720 -74.78 32.15 11.93
CA LYS A 720 -73.81 31.92 10.85
C LYS A 720 -72.71 32.96 10.87
N SER A 721 -71.54 32.60 10.32
CA SER A 721 -70.50 33.59 10.16
C SER A 721 -70.95 34.69 9.18
N ILE A 722 -70.56 35.92 9.40
CA ILE A 722 -70.95 37.06 8.54
C ILE A 722 -70.52 36.78 7.09
N ALA A 723 -69.28 36.15 6.89
CA ALA A 723 -68.80 35.81 5.56
C ALA A 723 -69.67 34.74 4.85
N SER A 724 -70.20 33.74 5.62
CA SER A 724 -71.14 32.75 5.08
C SER A 724 -72.49 33.41 4.70
N ASN A 725 -73.08 34.28 5.56
CA ASN A 725 -74.30 35.00 5.24
C ASN A 725 -74.15 35.87 4.00
N ILE A 726 -73.01 36.57 3.85
CA ILE A 726 -72.77 37.38 2.63
C ILE A 726 -72.75 36.52 1.38
N ILE A 727 -72.14 35.33 1.46
CA ILE A 727 -72.06 34.43 0.33
C ILE A 727 -73.39 33.72 0.08
N ASP A 728 -73.91 33.01 1.11
CA ASP A 728 -75.06 32.12 0.94
C ASP A 728 -76.39 32.88 0.80
N GLU A 729 -76.63 33.81 1.71
CA GLU A 729 -77.90 34.50 1.73
C GLU A 729 -77.89 35.79 0.83
N GLY A 730 -76.83 36.56 0.91
CA GLY A 730 -76.69 37.80 0.12
C GLY A 730 -76.41 37.51 -1.34
N ILE A 731 -75.24 37.04 -1.68
CA ILE A 731 -74.75 36.93 -3.08
C ILE A 731 -75.44 35.78 -3.86
N MET A 732 -75.50 34.57 -3.23
CA MET A 732 -76.12 33.42 -3.89
C MET A 732 -77.67 33.42 -3.79
N GLY A 733 -78.24 34.00 -2.75
CA GLY A 733 -79.70 34.12 -2.54
C GLY A 733 -80.33 35.25 -3.33
N SER A 734 -79.61 36.10 -4.04
CA SER A 734 -80.08 37.24 -4.79
C SER A 734 -79.74 37.25 -6.27
N GLN A 735 -80.64 37.73 -7.12
CA GLN A 735 -80.41 37.80 -8.58
C GLN A 735 -79.34 38.86 -8.96
N LYS A 736 -79.30 39.96 -8.16
CA LYS A 736 -78.46 41.12 -8.43
C LYS A 736 -77.79 41.64 -7.15
N VAL A 737 -76.79 42.47 -7.29
CA VAL A 737 -76.21 43.19 -6.13
C VAL A 737 -76.24 44.65 -6.39
N ILE A 738 -76.90 45.43 -5.44
CA ILE A 738 -76.92 46.87 -5.43
C ILE A 738 -75.83 47.36 -4.45
N VAL A 739 -74.90 48.12 -4.94
CA VAL A 739 -73.84 48.70 -4.13
C VAL A 739 -74.00 50.14 -3.93
N VAL A 740 -74.27 50.57 -2.68
CA VAL A 740 -74.52 51.97 -2.34
C VAL A 740 -73.20 52.61 -1.87
N VAL A 741 -72.65 53.45 -2.71
CA VAL A 741 -71.33 54.06 -2.51
C VAL A 741 -71.51 55.51 -1.90
N SER A 742 -71.00 55.62 -0.70
CA SER A 742 -70.80 56.84 0.07
C SER A 742 -69.33 56.96 0.50
N GLN A 743 -68.96 58.10 1.13
CA GLN A 743 -67.64 58.22 1.73
C GLN A 743 -67.41 57.14 2.82
N HIS A 744 -68.47 56.87 3.60
CA HIS A 744 -68.49 55.88 4.67
C HIS A 744 -68.29 54.44 4.11
N PHE A 745 -68.91 54.17 2.97
CA PHE A 745 -68.69 52.89 2.28
C PHE A 745 -67.22 52.70 1.91
N ILE A 746 -66.53 53.69 1.35
CA ILE A 746 -65.14 53.61 0.94
C ILE A 746 -64.20 53.46 2.12
N ASP A 747 -64.51 54.15 3.24
CA ASP A 747 -63.67 54.09 4.42
C ASP A 747 -63.86 52.78 5.25
N SER A 748 -64.97 52.06 5.05
CA SER A 748 -65.26 50.76 5.68
C SER A 748 -64.53 49.63 5.06
N ALA A 749 -63.67 49.00 5.81
CA ALA A 749 -62.97 47.78 5.38
C ALA A 749 -63.89 46.60 5.05
N TRP A 750 -65.03 46.56 5.73
CA TRP A 750 -66.05 45.54 5.62
C TRP A 750 -66.91 45.70 4.33
N CYS A 751 -67.35 46.83 4.05
CA CYS A 751 -68.09 47.14 2.79
C CYS A 751 -67.20 46.93 1.55
N ARG A 752 -65.87 47.21 1.68
CA ARG A 752 -64.92 46.94 0.60
C ARG A 752 -64.81 45.45 0.39
N PHE A 753 -64.69 44.63 1.46
CA PHE A 753 -64.62 43.18 1.38
C PHE A 753 -65.90 42.59 0.74
N GLU A 754 -67.09 43.04 1.14
CA GLU A 754 -68.36 42.58 0.56
C GLU A 754 -68.43 42.88 -0.95
N PHE A 755 -67.98 44.06 -1.34
CA PHE A 755 -67.95 44.48 -2.76
C PHE A 755 -66.93 43.64 -3.55
N GLU A 756 -65.74 43.48 -3.01
CA GLU A 756 -64.69 42.68 -3.66
C GLU A 756 -65.09 41.22 -3.82
N LEU A 757 -65.79 40.69 -2.82
CA LEU A 757 -66.34 39.32 -2.86
C LEU A 757 -67.41 39.18 -3.94
N ALA A 758 -68.41 40.15 -3.93
CA ALA A 758 -69.45 40.15 -4.93
C ALA A 758 -68.90 40.33 -6.36
N GLN A 759 -67.93 41.23 -6.53
CA GLN A 759 -67.32 41.47 -7.84
C GLN A 759 -66.59 40.22 -8.31
N SER A 760 -65.83 39.54 -7.41
CA SER A 760 -65.08 38.28 -7.76
C SER A 760 -66.04 37.18 -8.18
N TRP A 761 -67.17 37.04 -7.51
CA TRP A 761 -68.18 36.03 -7.79
C TRP A 761 -68.85 36.25 -9.16
N PHE A 762 -69.31 37.46 -9.43
CA PHE A 762 -69.97 37.78 -10.70
C PHE A 762 -69.06 37.79 -11.93
N VAL A 763 -67.79 38.10 -11.72
CA VAL A 763 -66.76 37.95 -12.81
C VAL A 763 -66.55 36.49 -13.17
N MET A 764 -66.60 35.57 -12.20
CA MET A 764 -66.52 34.15 -12.47
C MET A 764 -67.72 33.58 -13.22
N GLU A 765 -68.92 34.03 -12.93
CA GLU A 765 -70.15 33.52 -13.56
C GLU A 765 -70.53 34.23 -14.89
N ARG A 766 -69.76 35.21 -15.33
CA ARG A 766 -69.91 36.00 -16.55
C ARG A 766 -71.28 36.79 -16.62
N ASN A 767 -71.97 36.97 -15.50
CA ASN A 767 -73.23 37.79 -15.39
C ASN A 767 -72.95 39.14 -14.78
N ALA A 768 -73.14 40.22 -15.53
CA ALA A 768 -72.87 41.58 -15.07
C ALA A 768 -74.07 42.17 -14.31
N ASN A 769 -74.41 41.68 -13.11
CA ASN A 769 -75.56 42.03 -12.34
C ASN A 769 -75.30 42.94 -11.10
N ILE A 770 -74.22 43.77 -11.18
CA ILE A 770 -73.93 44.76 -10.13
C ILE A 770 -74.43 46.11 -10.50
N ILE A 771 -75.28 46.65 -9.68
CA ILE A 771 -75.85 48.02 -9.84
C ILE A 771 -75.16 48.91 -8.82
N ILE A 772 -74.53 50.02 -9.28
CA ILE A 772 -73.82 50.94 -8.39
C ILE A 772 -74.66 52.21 -8.25
N ILE A 773 -74.98 52.57 -7.01
CA ILE A 773 -75.59 53.80 -6.62
C ILE A 773 -74.60 54.73 -5.94
N ILE A 774 -74.48 55.98 -6.35
CA ILE A 774 -73.61 56.96 -5.74
C ILE A 774 -74.51 57.95 -4.98
N LEU A 775 -74.36 57.97 -3.64
CA LEU A 775 -75.17 58.89 -2.76
C LEU A 775 -74.63 60.33 -2.72
N GLU A 776 -73.31 60.43 -2.80
CA GLU A 776 -72.59 61.69 -2.70
C GLU A 776 -71.38 61.75 -3.59
N ASP A 777 -70.80 62.87 -3.89
CA ASP A 777 -69.65 63.04 -4.72
C ASP A 777 -68.35 62.49 -3.96
N VAL A 778 -67.79 61.42 -4.44
CA VAL A 778 -66.62 60.80 -3.85
C VAL A 778 -65.39 61.10 -4.69
N GLU A 779 -64.32 61.50 -4.03
CA GLU A 779 -63.05 61.81 -4.70
C GLU A 779 -62.49 60.56 -5.48
N GLU A 780 -62.14 60.78 -6.74
CA GLU A 780 -61.63 59.70 -7.60
C GLU A 780 -60.38 58.98 -7.01
N ARG A 781 -59.54 59.68 -6.24
CA ARG A 781 -58.38 59.08 -5.54
C ARG A 781 -58.81 58.05 -4.48
N LYS A 782 -59.91 58.27 -3.80
CA LYS A 782 -60.44 57.42 -2.74
C LYS A 782 -61.11 56.18 -3.32
N THR A 783 -61.72 56.25 -4.48
CA THR A 783 -62.35 55.08 -5.18
C THR A 783 -61.29 54.05 -5.62
N LYS A 784 -60.05 54.47 -5.80
CA LYS A 784 -58.90 53.53 -6.08
C LYS A 784 -58.51 52.64 -4.90
N LYS A 785 -58.94 52.95 -3.66
CA LYS A 785 -58.73 52.15 -2.47
C LYS A 785 -59.59 50.89 -2.44
N VAL A 786 -60.65 50.83 -3.21
CA VAL A 786 -61.54 49.66 -3.32
C VAL A 786 -61.19 48.92 -4.60
N PHE A 787 -60.76 47.70 -4.46
CA PHE A 787 -60.30 46.89 -5.62
C PHE A 787 -61.45 46.76 -6.65
N GLY A 788 -61.16 47.18 -7.88
CA GLY A 788 -62.15 47.05 -8.98
C GLY A 788 -63.22 48.15 -9.07
N LEU A 789 -63.54 48.84 -8.00
CA LEU A 789 -64.64 49.88 -7.99
C LEU A 789 -64.35 51.01 -8.99
N HIS A 790 -63.11 51.52 -8.97
CA HIS A 790 -62.70 52.59 -9.91
C HIS A 790 -62.79 52.15 -11.40
N LYS A 791 -62.43 50.88 -11.65
CA LYS A 791 -62.54 50.30 -13.04
C LYS A 791 -63.99 50.08 -13.43
N HIS A 792 -64.81 49.70 -12.48
CA HIS A 792 -66.25 49.49 -12.69
C HIS A 792 -67.01 50.79 -12.95
N LEU A 793 -66.75 51.88 -12.20
CA LEU A 793 -67.26 53.21 -12.42
C LEU A 793 -66.85 53.84 -13.75
N LYS A 794 -65.61 53.44 -14.27
CA LYS A 794 -65.21 53.95 -15.61
C LYS A 794 -65.82 53.18 -16.78
N LYS A 795 -66.15 51.89 -16.59
CA LYS A 795 -66.61 50.99 -17.68
C LYS A 795 -68.12 50.85 -17.75
N ASN A 796 -68.81 50.95 -16.62
CA ASN A 796 -70.21 50.63 -16.51
C ASN A 796 -71.02 51.91 -16.08
N THR A 797 -72.36 51.94 -16.43
CA THR A 797 -73.25 52.99 -16.02
C THR A 797 -73.60 52.85 -14.55
N TYR A 798 -73.44 53.91 -13.75
CA TYR A 798 -73.87 54.01 -12.37
C TYR A 798 -75.04 54.94 -12.24
N LEU A 799 -75.83 54.90 -11.14
CA LEU A 799 -76.93 55.78 -10.81
C LEU A 799 -76.49 56.74 -9.71
N LYS A 800 -76.59 58.01 -9.96
CA LYS A 800 -76.32 59.08 -8.94
C LYS A 800 -77.61 59.57 -8.37
N TRP A 801 -77.72 59.48 -7.05
CA TRP A 801 -78.90 60.00 -6.32
C TRP A 801 -78.80 61.48 -6.20
N SER A 802 -80.01 62.18 -6.24
CA SER A 802 -80.11 63.60 -6.11
C SER A 802 -81.39 64.00 -5.41
N ARG A 803 -81.31 65.03 -4.62
CA ARG A 803 -82.54 65.61 -3.94
C ARG A 803 -83.42 66.43 -4.86
N ASP A 804 -83.03 66.69 -6.07
CA ASP A 804 -83.86 67.38 -7.02
C ASP A 804 -85.03 66.51 -7.47
N PRO A 805 -86.31 66.97 -7.36
CA PRO A 805 -87.44 66.11 -7.61
C PRO A 805 -87.53 65.44 -8.99
N LEU A 806 -87.13 66.11 -10.05
CA LEU A 806 -87.17 65.60 -11.41
C LEU A 806 -86.01 64.57 -11.61
N SER A 807 -84.88 64.85 -11.07
CA SER A 807 -83.71 63.91 -11.09
C SER A 807 -83.97 62.72 -10.23
N ASN A 808 -84.60 62.88 -9.09
CA ASN A 808 -84.96 61.76 -8.16
C ASN A 808 -86.02 60.85 -8.78
N LEU A 809 -87.04 61.35 -9.43
CA LEU A 809 -88.04 60.52 -10.12
C LEU A 809 -87.37 59.68 -11.24
N ARG A 810 -86.52 60.28 -12.02
CA ARG A 810 -85.75 59.56 -13.07
C ARG A 810 -84.76 58.50 -12.49
N PHE A 811 -84.16 58.74 -11.33
CA PHE A 811 -83.34 57.88 -10.61
C PHE A 811 -84.10 56.60 -10.22
N TRP A 812 -85.26 56.73 -9.55
CA TRP A 812 -86.09 55.57 -9.13
C TRP A 812 -86.64 54.79 -10.29
N ILE A 813 -87.07 55.39 -11.40
CA ILE A 813 -87.50 54.66 -12.59
C ILE A 813 -86.37 53.84 -13.20
N ARG A 814 -85.13 54.34 -13.25
CA ARG A 814 -83.99 53.65 -13.79
C ARG A 814 -83.53 52.57 -12.87
N LEU A 815 -83.51 52.85 -11.56
CA LEU A 815 -83.08 51.85 -10.60
C LEU A 815 -84.01 50.61 -10.59
N ARG A 816 -85.33 50.91 -10.55
CA ARG A 816 -86.35 49.88 -10.62
C ARG A 816 -86.22 49.07 -11.90
N LYS A 817 -86.05 49.64 -13.02
CA LYS A 817 -85.87 49.00 -14.31
C LYS A 817 -84.57 48.12 -14.30
N ALA A 818 -83.53 48.59 -13.64
CA ALA A 818 -82.28 47.83 -13.51
C ALA A 818 -82.43 46.67 -12.51
N ALA A 819 -83.25 46.82 -11.46
CA ALA A 819 -83.45 45.78 -10.44
C ALA A 819 -84.45 44.73 -10.90
N THR A 820 -85.47 45.03 -11.77
CA THR A 820 -86.48 44.07 -12.26
C THR A 820 -86.11 43.37 -13.57
N LYS A 821 -85.13 43.83 -14.33
CA LYS A 821 -84.62 43.20 -15.53
C LYS A 821 -83.54 42.09 -15.17
#